data_8d05c0b6769096ca1abc3d05e303a39d
#
_entry.id   8d05c0b6769096ca1abc3d05e303a39d
#
_cell.length_a   1.000
_cell.length_b   1.000
_cell.length_c   1.000
_cell.angle_alpha   90.00
_cell.angle_beta   90.00
_cell.angle_gamma   90.00
#
_symmetry.space_group_name_H-M   'P 1'
#
loop_
_entity.id
_entity.type
_entity.pdbx_description
1 polymer ?
#
loop_
_entity_poly.entity_id
_entity_poly.type
_entity_poly.pdbx_seq_one_letter_code
_entity_poly.pdbx_strand_id
1 'polypeptide(L)'
;MTSLKRSIGSDPYSSNISSKVYVRSTKSGKVQKIVRELYLRQDIPCSSKLCDSCLKNAPPDASGVVPPFVLSENPAGTTAYPQGHYLIPDTNALLNALDLFEQASAFYDVIILQTVLEELRNRSLPLYNRLIGLTKSEDKRFYVFFNDFRLETYVVRESGESINDRNDRAVRRAVKWYGEHITQAVKSGGGRSKKTPAVVMLSDDKENLKKAKRDGIEACSLREYVSGLENADQLLDMISAAQEDKEARDARTSGNLYAEYFSVSKMMTGVKNGTLHQGIFNVSPYNYLEGSVNVPAFDKSLLVLGRENINRSVQGDVVVIEVLPKDQWKEPSTKIIEEETLNKDENADADEGEAVVTEKERRALQEEVKKTHSKGTENRPQPTARVVGVVKRNWRQYVGHVDESSVSQSVKQGRKQQTVFLIPMDKRIPKIRVRTRQAGEILGKRVLVTIDSWDRDSRYPVGHFVRSLGELETKGAETEALLLEYDVQYRPFPKTVLDCLPAEGHDWIVPPSMDDPGWKNRRDLRGLNICSIDPIGCQDIDDALHARPLPNGNFEVGVHIADVSHFVKPNNAMDAEASIRGTTVYLVDKRIDMLPMLLGTDLCSLKPYVERYAFSCLWEITPDAEIVNAEYTKSVIKSREAFSYEDAQKRVDDPSQQDELTTNIRTLLMLSKKFKQKRMDAGALSLSSPEVRVEMESETSDPIDIKQKKHLDTMSLVEEFMLLANTSVAAKIYSAFPQTAMLRRHAAPPKTNFEELANQLKVKRGLELKVGSSRELADTLDGCVDPDEPFFNTLVRIMATRCMMSAEYFCSGTQAYPEFRHYGLASEIYTHFTSPIRRYADLVAHRQLAAAIDYEPLAASVRSKGKLEGVCKNINVRHRNAQQAGRASIEYYVGQALKGRIVEEEGFVMKVFSNGFVVFVPRFGIESLIRLRDLAEPEPESDFDAENYVLQTKGSREVRVELFGKVLVRISDVKEESTGKRKIKAELVDVIKGKGEK
;
A
#
# COMPACT_ATOMS: atom_id res chain seq x y z
N MET A 1 27.26 -40.82 20.74
CA MET A 1 26.21 -40.75 19.72
C MET A 1 26.78 -41.12 18.38
N THR A 2 26.56 -42.35 17.96
CA THR A 2 27.15 -42.95 16.79
C THR A 2 26.54 -42.39 15.52
N SER A 3 27.35 -41.75 14.69
CA SER A 3 26.98 -41.31 13.35
C SER A 3 26.84 -42.54 12.47
N LEU A 4 25.61 -42.86 12.06
CA LEU A 4 25.36 -43.78 10.96
C LEU A 4 25.85 -43.14 9.66
N LYS A 5 27.14 -43.37 9.32
CA LYS A 5 27.60 -43.23 7.93
C LYS A 5 27.07 -44.42 7.17
N ARG A 6 25.96 -44.28 6.45
CA ARG A 6 25.62 -45.18 5.35
C ARG A 6 26.60 -44.90 4.23
N SER A 7 27.49 -45.85 3.93
CA SER A 7 28.21 -45.90 2.66
C SER A 7 27.16 -46.13 1.57
N ILE A 8 26.86 -45.11 0.80
CA ILE A 8 26.07 -45.25 -0.40
C ILE A 8 27.00 -45.82 -1.46
N GLY A 9 26.72 -47.04 -1.89
CA GLY A 9 27.40 -47.67 -3.01
C GLY A 9 27.26 -46.81 -4.27
N SER A 10 28.18 -46.95 -5.16
CA SER A 10 28.27 -46.25 -6.45
C SER A 10 27.12 -46.59 -7.40
N ASP A 11 25.95 -46.06 -7.12
CA ASP A 11 24.79 -46.08 -8.01
C ASP A 11 24.92 -44.89 -8.95
N PRO A 12 24.88 -45.07 -10.28
CA PRO A 12 24.99 -43.94 -11.24
C PRO A 12 23.95 -42.83 -11.05
N TYR A 13 22.86 -43.09 -10.34
CA TYR A 13 21.81 -42.11 -10.00
C TYR A 13 22.11 -41.32 -8.70
N SER A 14 23.07 -41.70 -7.89
CA SER A 14 23.36 -41.05 -6.60
C SER A 14 24.03 -39.69 -6.74
N SER A 15 24.67 -39.40 -7.87
CA SER A 15 25.33 -38.11 -8.13
C SER A 15 24.36 -36.94 -8.37
N ASN A 16 23.11 -37.23 -8.70
CA ASN A 16 22.08 -36.22 -9.08
C ASN A 16 21.16 -35.83 -7.90
N ILE A 17 21.41 -36.28 -6.70
CA ILE A 17 20.61 -35.97 -5.51
C ILE A 17 21.47 -35.22 -4.50
N SER A 18 21.05 -34.04 -4.13
CA SER A 18 21.65 -33.29 -3.01
C SER A 18 20.65 -33.16 -1.88
N SER A 19 21.04 -33.54 -0.67
CA SER A 19 20.19 -33.42 0.51
C SER A 19 20.66 -32.30 1.43
N LYS A 20 19.72 -31.42 1.83
CA LYS A 20 19.94 -30.40 2.87
C LYS A 20 19.13 -30.76 4.11
N VAL A 21 19.77 -30.78 5.25
CA VAL A 21 19.14 -31.06 6.55
C VAL A 21 18.97 -29.76 7.32
N TYR A 22 17.75 -29.44 7.69
CA TYR A 22 17.42 -28.31 8.54
C TYR A 22 16.92 -28.80 9.90
N VAL A 23 17.33 -28.12 10.94
CA VAL A 23 16.80 -28.36 12.28
C VAL A 23 15.96 -27.14 12.67
N ARG A 24 14.68 -27.33 12.91
CA ARG A 24 13.75 -26.28 13.34
C ARG A 24 13.23 -26.60 14.71
N SER A 25 13.38 -25.69 15.68
CA SER A 25 12.68 -25.78 16.95
C SER A 25 11.30 -25.10 16.82
N THR A 26 10.27 -25.77 17.31
CA THR A 26 8.93 -25.18 17.43
C THR A 26 8.86 -24.28 18.66
N LYS A 27 7.85 -23.40 18.75
CA LYS A 27 7.62 -22.56 19.93
C LYS A 27 7.46 -23.38 21.24
N SER A 28 7.05 -24.64 21.12
CA SER A 28 6.93 -25.59 22.24
C SER A 28 8.21 -26.37 22.57
N GLY A 29 9.37 -25.97 22.00
CA GLY A 29 10.66 -26.61 22.26
C GLY A 29 10.91 -27.94 21.52
N LYS A 30 9.94 -28.43 20.73
CA LYS A 30 10.09 -29.66 19.95
C LYS A 30 11.00 -29.43 18.74
N VAL A 31 12.06 -30.20 18.65
CA VAL A 31 13.02 -30.12 17.53
C VAL A 31 12.53 -31.02 16.39
N GLN A 32 12.35 -30.41 15.21
CA GLN A 32 12.04 -31.13 13.98
C GLN A 32 13.23 -31.12 13.05
N LYS A 33 13.61 -32.29 12.56
CA LYS A 33 14.60 -32.46 11.51
C LYS A 33 13.86 -32.50 10.17
N ILE A 34 14.10 -31.53 9.33
CA ILE A 34 13.53 -31.45 7.97
C ILE A 34 14.65 -31.82 7.00
N VAL A 35 14.47 -32.87 6.23
CA VAL A 35 15.37 -33.23 5.14
C VAL A 35 14.75 -32.76 3.83
N ARG A 36 15.45 -31.89 3.10
CA ARG A 36 15.07 -31.46 1.75
C ARG A 36 16.02 -32.11 0.77
N GLU A 37 15.50 -32.96 -0.09
CA GLU A 37 16.23 -33.53 -1.20
C GLU A 37 16.04 -32.67 -2.45
N LEU A 38 17.16 -32.37 -3.14
CA LEU A 38 17.20 -31.64 -4.39
C LEU A 38 17.64 -32.63 -5.47
N TYR A 39 16.80 -32.76 -6.48
CA TYR A 39 17.10 -33.58 -7.67
C TYR A 39 17.71 -32.68 -8.73
N LEU A 40 18.98 -32.92 -9.07
CA LEU A 40 19.69 -32.13 -10.05
C LEU A 40 19.34 -32.66 -11.47
N ARG A 41 19.07 -31.73 -12.37
CA ARG A 41 18.62 -31.97 -13.73
C ARG A 41 19.70 -31.52 -14.74
N GLN A 42 19.74 -32.14 -15.91
CA GLN A 42 20.60 -31.74 -17.05
C GLN A 42 19.81 -31.05 -18.18
N ASP A 43 18.48 -31.15 -18.14
CA ASP A 43 17.55 -30.71 -19.16
C ASP A 43 16.98 -29.30 -18.95
N ILE A 44 17.44 -28.55 -17.95
CA ILE A 44 17.06 -27.12 -17.75
C ILE A 44 17.66 -26.32 -18.91
N PRO A 45 16.81 -25.68 -19.76
CA PRO A 45 17.30 -25.02 -20.97
C PRO A 45 18.00 -23.70 -20.64
N CYS A 46 18.91 -23.25 -21.52
CA CYS A 46 19.54 -21.93 -21.45
C CYS A 46 18.63 -20.81 -21.94
N SER A 47 17.51 -21.13 -22.56
CA SER A 47 16.52 -20.21 -23.15
C SER A 47 17.07 -19.27 -24.25
N SER A 48 18.28 -19.47 -24.74
CA SER A 48 18.81 -18.74 -25.90
C SER A 48 18.36 -19.38 -27.21
N LYS A 49 17.82 -18.56 -28.10
CA LYS A 49 17.44 -18.97 -29.46
C LYS A 49 18.63 -19.37 -30.33
N LEU A 50 19.86 -19.16 -29.88
CA LEU A 50 21.09 -19.64 -30.50
C LEU A 50 21.37 -21.11 -30.23
N CYS A 51 20.72 -21.73 -29.24
CA CYS A 51 21.07 -23.07 -28.78
C CYS A 51 20.09 -24.13 -29.29
N ASP A 52 20.35 -24.71 -30.45
CA ASP A 52 19.54 -25.79 -31.05
C ASP A 52 19.42 -27.04 -30.16
N SER A 53 20.46 -27.33 -29.37
CA SER A 53 20.45 -28.46 -28.44
C SER A 53 19.41 -28.28 -27.33
N CYS A 54 19.36 -27.11 -26.72
CA CYS A 54 18.35 -26.81 -25.71
C CYS A 54 16.95 -26.71 -26.32
N LEU A 55 16.82 -26.14 -27.53
CA LEU A 55 15.54 -26.03 -28.24
C LEU A 55 14.92 -27.43 -28.51
N LYS A 56 15.73 -28.41 -28.91
CA LYS A 56 15.26 -29.77 -29.20
C LYS A 56 14.95 -30.61 -27.97
N ASN A 57 15.64 -30.33 -26.84
CA ASN A 57 15.59 -31.16 -25.64
C ASN A 57 14.85 -30.47 -24.48
N ALA A 58 14.23 -29.30 -24.70
CA ALA A 58 13.50 -28.60 -23.64
C ALA A 58 12.29 -29.42 -23.18
N PRO A 59 12.15 -29.69 -21.89
CA PRO A 59 11.02 -30.41 -21.34
C PRO A 59 9.74 -29.57 -21.43
N PRO A 60 8.60 -30.22 -21.78
CA PRO A 60 7.31 -29.54 -21.70
C PRO A 60 6.95 -29.20 -20.25
N ASP A 61 6.16 -28.18 -20.07
CA ASP A 61 5.58 -27.81 -18.77
C ASP A 61 4.45 -28.78 -18.35
N ALA A 62 3.78 -28.50 -17.23
CA ALA A 62 2.69 -29.32 -16.72
C ALA A 62 1.46 -29.40 -17.67
N SER A 63 1.35 -28.49 -18.65
CA SER A 63 0.31 -28.47 -19.67
C SER A 63 0.74 -29.17 -20.96
N GLY A 64 1.96 -29.71 -21.02
CA GLY A 64 2.53 -30.36 -22.20
C GLY A 64 3.11 -29.44 -23.26
N VAL A 65 3.20 -28.13 -22.95
CA VAL A 65 3.74 -27.10 -23.86
C VAL A 65 5.20 -26.81 -23.52
N VAL A 66 6.04 -26.74 -24.56
CA VAL A 66 7.44 -26.33 -24.38
C VAL A 66 7.48 -24.80 -24.18
N PRO A 67 8.02 -24.27 -23.05
CA PRO A 67 8.10 -22.84 -22.80
C PRO A 67 8.87 -22.12 -23.93
N PRO A 68 8.42 -20.92 -24.33
CA PRO A 68 9.09 -20.15 -25.36
C PRO A 68 10.51 -19.75 -24.93
N PHE A 69 11.45 -19.79 -25.87
CA PHE A 69 12.81 -19.30 -25.63
C PHE A 69 12.83 -17.78 -25.67
N VAL A 70 13.27 -17.17 -24.57
CA VAL A 70 13.15 -15.73 -24.30
C VAL A 70 14.32 -14.92 -24.85
N LEU A 71 15.57 -15.43 -24.70
CA LEU A 71 16.78 -14.69 -25.06
C LEU A 71 16.97 -14.60 -26.58
N SER A 72 17.29 -13.39 -27.07
CA SER A 72 17.48 -13.11 -28.49
C SER A 72 18.62 -13.93 -29.09
N GLU A 73 18.51 -14.31 -30.35
CA GLU A 73 19.65 -14.86 -31.14
C GLU A 73 20.65 -13.77 -31.56
N ASN A 74 20.20 -12.49 -31.58
CA ASN A 74 21.00 -11.32 -31.88
C ASN A 74 20.86 -10.28 -30.74
N PRO A 75 21.47 -10.52 -29.57
CA PRO A 75 21.40 -9.58 -28.49
C PRO A 75 22.07 -8.24 -28.84
N ALA A 76 21.58 -7.16 -28.23
CA ALA A 76 22.11 -5.82 -28.49
C ALA A 76 23.60 -5.71 -28.13
N GLY A 77 24.35 -5.00 -28.95
CA GLY A 77 25.75 -4.68 -28.71
C GLY A 77 25.89 -3.36 -27.95
N THR A 78 27.06 -3.18 -27.33
CA THR A 78 27.51 -1.91 -26.72
C THR A 78 28.91 -1.58 -27.23
N THR A 79 29.45 -0.41 -26.88
CA THR A 79 30.83 -0.06 -27.23
C THR A 79 31.85 -1.08 -26.72
N ALA A 80 31.62 -1.65 -25.54
CA ALA A 80 32.47 -2.69 -24.95
C ALA A 80 32.23 -4.09 -25.55
N TYR A 81 31.01 -4.39 -25.98
CA TYR A 81 30.59 -5.71 -26.49
C TYR A 81 29.88 -5.60 -27.85
N PRO A 82 30.61 -5.23 -28.93
CA PRO A 82 30.00 -4.95 -30.22
C PRO A 82 29.39 -6.18 -30.92
N GLN A 83 29.73 -7.38 -30.48
CA GLN A 83 29.16 -8.63 -30.97
C GLN A 83 27.79 -9.00 -30.33
N GLY A 84 27.32 -8.17 -29.43
CA GLY A 84 26.15 -8.46 -28.59
C GLY A 84 26.49 -9.23 -27.31
N HIS A 85 25.62 -9.21 -26.34
CA HIS A 85 25.89 -9.85 -25.06
C HIS A 85 24.60 -10.21 -24.28
N TYR A 86 24.72 -11.19 -23.38
CA TYR A 86 23.76 -11.52 -22.33
C TYR A 86 24.30 -11.03 -20.99
N LEU A 87 23.40 -10.54 -20.12
CA LEU A 87 23.75 -10.00 -18.80
C LEU A 87 23.33 -10.98 -17.69
N ILE A 88 24.20 -11.17 -16.71
CA ILE A 88 23.90 -11.92 -15.49
C ILE A 88 24.23 -11.02 -14.30
N PRO A 89 23.23 -10.31 -13.73
CA PRO A 89 23.45 -9.50 -12.55
C PRO A 89 23.55 -10.35 -11.28
N ASP A 90 24.38 -9.90 -10.33
CA ASP A 90 24.38 -10.43 -8.98
C ASP A 90 23.30 -9.78 -8.11
N THR A 91 23.16 -10.23 -6.87
CA THR A 91 22.15 -9.70 -5.94
C THR A 91 22.38 -8.22 -5.62
N ASN A 92 23.63 -7.78 -5.48
CA ASN A 92 23.95 -6.40 -5.10
C ASN A 92 23.61 -5.42 -6.21
N ALA A 93 23.90 -5.77 -7.48
CA ALA A 93 23.53 -4.97 -8.64
C ALA A 93 22.01 -4.77 -8.75
N LEU A 94 21.22 -5.81 -8.47
CA LEU A 94 19.75 -5.70 -8.48
C LEU A 94 19.18 -4.98 -7.25
N LEU A 95 19.76 -5.15 -6.07
CA LEU A 95 19.32 -4.46 -4.86
C LEU A 95 19.49 -2.95 -4.98
N ASN A 96 20.61 -2.52 -5.55
CA ASN A 96 21.02 -1.12 -5.57
C ASN A 96 20.49 -0.34 -6.78
N ALA A 97 20.13 -1.03 -7.86
CA ALA A 97 19.82 -0.36 -9.12
C ALA A 97 18.75 -1.08 -9.97
N LEU A 98 17.76 -1.73 -9.34
CA LEU A 98 16.66 -2.37 -10.10
C LEU A 98 15.94 -1.38 -11.02
N ASP A 99 15.90 -0.09 -10.65
CA ASP A 99 15.31 0.99 -11.43
C ASP A 99 15.97 1.13 -12.83
N LEU A 100 17.27 0.85 -12.93
CA LEU A 100 17.97 0.81 -14.23
C LEU A 100 17.49 -0.34 -15.11
N PHE A 101 17.29 -1.51 -14.52
CA PHE A 101 16.81 -2.68 -15.24
C PHE A 101 15.38 -2.52 -15.77
N GLU A 102 14.60 -1.61 -15.19
CA GLU A 102 13.25 -1.24 -15.63
C GLU A 102 13.25 -0.25 -16.81
N GLN A 103 14.37 0.44 -17.11
CA GLN A 103 14.43 1.42 -18.19
C GLN A 103 14.15 0.79 -19.55
N ALA A 104 13.26 1.40 -20.32
CA ALA A 104 12.82 0.86 -21.61
C ALA A 104 13.96 0.82 -22.66
N SER A 105 15.00 1.65 -22.53
CA SER A 105 16.08 1.80 -23.50
C SER A 105 17.33 0.98 -23.22
N ALA A 106 17.38 0.24 -22.10
CA ALA A 106 18.58 -0.47 -21.65
C ALA A 106 18.27 -1.81 -20.99
N PHE A 107 19.29 -2.62 -20.79
CA PHE A 107 19.21 -3.91 -20.08
C PHE A 107 18.22 -4.90 -20.71
N TYR A 108 18.55 -5.37 -21.90
CA TYR A 108 17.85 -6.46 -22.59
C TYR A 108 18.61 -7.77 -22.43
N ASP A 109 17.93 -8.88 -22.67
CA ASP A 109 18.50 -10.23 -22.65
C ASP A 109 19.24 -10.56 -21.34
N VAL A 110 18.52 -10.39 -20.22
CA VAL A 110 19.06 -10.55 -18.87
C VAL A 110 18.69 -11.92 -18.30
N ILE A 111 19.68 -12.61 -17.77
CA ILE A 111 19.54 -13.93 -17.15
C ILE A 111 19.56 -13.75 -15.64
N ILE A 112 18.43 -13.94 -14.98
CA ILE A 112 18.29 -13.90 -13.53
C ILE A 112 18.50 -15.30 -12.96
N LEU A 113 19.51 -15.45 -12.14
CA LEU A 113 19.78 -16.73 -11.48
C LEU A 113 18.81 -16.96 -10.33
N GLN A 114 18.33 -18.19 -10.15
CA GLN A 114 17.45 -18.52 -9.03
C GLN A 114 18.10 -18.19 -7.67
N THR A 115 19.41 -18.45 -7.51
CA THR A 115 20.16 -18.06 -6.31
C THR A 115 19.99 -16.58 -5.98
N VAL A 116 20.12 -15.72 -6.99
CA VAL A 116 19.96 -14.26 -6.87
C VAL A 116 18.50 -13.90 -6.56
N LEU A 117 17.56 -14.55 -7.22
CA LEU A 117 16.14 -14.34 -7.02
C LEU A 117 15.69 -14.70 -5.59
N GLU A 118 16.15 -15.84 -5.06
CA GLU A 118 15.85 -16.25 -3.68
C GLU A 118 16.48 -15.30 -2.64
N GLU A 119 17.69 -14.84 -2.88
CA GLU A 119 18.35 -13.89 -2.01
C GLU A 119 17.64 -12.54 -2.00
N LEU A 120 17.25 -12.03 -3.17
CA LEU A 120 16.47 -10.80 -3.30
C LEU A 120 15.13 -10.92 -2.56
N ARG A 121 14.44 -12.05 -2.70
CA ARG A 121 13.19 -12.33 -1.98
C ARG A 121 13.34 -12.26 -0.47
N ASN A 122 14.46 -12.77 0.05
CA ASN A 122 14.73 -12.77 1.49
C ASN A 122 15.10 -11.38 2.01
N ARG A 123 15.75 -10.54 1.18
CA ARG A 123 16.18 -9.18 1.56
C ARG A 123 15.09 -8.14 1.34
N SER A 124 14.39 -8.18 0.21
CA SER A 124 13.37 -7.20 -0.16
C SER A 124 12.27 -7.81 -1.02
N LEU A 125 11.12 -8.10 -0.41
CA LEU A 125 9.96 -8.61 -1.13
C LEU A 125 9.42 -7.63 -2.21
N PRO A 126 9.40 -6.30 -1.99
CA PRO A 126 9.00 -5.35 -3.03
C PRO A 126 9.89 -5.40 -4.27
N LEU A 127 11.22 -5.43 -4.11
CA LEU A 127 12.15 -5.53 -5.24
C LEU A 127 12.02 -6.89 -5.96
N TYR A 128 11.82 -7.97 -5.20
CA TYR A 128 11.52 -9.28 -5.77
C TYR A 128 10.29 -9.25 -6.67
N ASN A 129 9.19 -8.64 -6.22
CA ASN A 129 7.95 -8.55 -7.00
C ASN A 129 8.13 -7.71 -8.27
N ARG A 130 8.89 -6.62 -8.21
CA ARG A 130 9.25 -5.81 -9.38
C ARG A 130 10.09 -6.61 -10.37
N LEU A 131 11.10 -7.34 -9.91
CA LEU A 131 11.94 -8.20 -10.76
C LEU A 131 11.12 -9.32 -11.42
N ILE A 132 10.20 -9.96 -10.70
CA ILE A 132 9.27 -10.94 -11.28
C ILE A 132 8.38 -10.29 -12.35
N GLY A 133 7.96 -9.04 -12.16
CA GLY A 133 7.26 -8.26 -13.18
C GLY A 133 8.06 -8.14 -14.48
N LEU A 134 9.37 -7.86 -14.38
CA LEU A 134 10.27 -7.78 -15.55
C LEU A 134 10.43 -9.12 -16.28
N THR A 135 10.45 -10.25 -15.57
CA THR A 135 10.53 -11.58 -16.21
C THR A 135 9.27 -11.96 -17.00
N LYS A 136 8.18 -11.24 -16.79
CA LYS A 136 6.91 -11.42 -17.53
C LYS A 136 6.75 -10.42 -18.67
N SER A 137 7.64 -9.45 -18.80
CA SER A 137 7.62 -8.46 -19.87
C SER A 137 8.19 -9.06 -21.16
N GLU A 138 7.47 -8.92 -22.27
CA GLU A 138 7.94 -9.38 -23.59
C GLU A 138 9.07 -8.50 -24.14
N ASP A 139 9.04 -7.20 -23.81
CA ASP A 139 10.01 -6.23 -24.34
C ASP A 139 11.40 -6.41 -23.74
N LYS A 140 11.48 -6.89 -22.52
CA LYS A 140 12.74 -6.95 -21.74
C LYS A 140 13.53 -8.24 -21.91
N ARG A 141 12.92 -9.33 -22.30
CA ARG A 141 13.56 -10.65 -22.46
C ARG A 141 14.38 -11.06 -21.25
N PHE A 142 13.75 -11.07 -20.06
CA PHE A 142 14.35 -11.52 -18.82
C PHE A 142 14.02 -12.99 -18.59
N TYR A 143 15.04 -13.81 -18.39
CA TYR A 143 14.90 -15.24 -18.18
C TYR A 143 15.36 -15.67 -16.80
N VAL A 144 14.55 -16.45 -16.07
CA VAL A 144 14.95 -17.04 -14.79
C VAL A 144 15.60 -18.39 -15.03
N PHE A 145 16.88 -18.49 -14.71
CA PHE A 145 17.64 -19.72 -14.82
C PHE A 145 17.81 -20.41 -13.47
N PHE A 146 17.37 -21.67 -13.40
CA PHE A 146 17.36 -22.47 -12.18
C PHE A 146 18.73 -23.13 -11.94
N ASN A 147 19.74 -22.32 -11.67
CA ASN A 147 21.14 -22.74 -11.51
C ASN A 147 21.39 -23.70 -10.33
N ASP A 148 20.60 -23.66 -9.27
CA ASP A 148 20.70 -24.57 -8.12
C ASP A 148 20.07 -25.95 -8.37
N PHE A 149 19.33 -26.12 -9.47
CA PHE A 149 18.74 -27.41 -9.89
C PHE A 149 19.42 -28.03 -11.10
N ARG A 150 20.32 -27.32 -11.79
CA ARG A 150 21.08 -27.85 -12.91
C ARG A 150 22.40 -28.43 -12.45
N LEU A 151 22.72 -29.67 -12.86
CA LEU A 151 23.87 -30.44 -12.39
C LEU A 151 25.20 -29.68 -12.59
N GLU A 152 25.40 -29.09 -13.76
CA GLU A 152 26.66 -28.44 -14.13
C GLU A 152 26.90 -27.10 -13.42
N THR A 153 25.84 -26.45 -12.97
CA THR A 153 25.90 -25.14 -12.30
C THR A 153 25.69 -25.22 -10.80
N TYR A 154 25.25 -26.36 -10.28
CA TYR A 154 25.06 -26.54 -8.84
C TYR A 154 26.38 -26.46 -8.08
N VAL A 155 26.36 -25.74 -6.96
CA VAL A 155 27.53 -25.52 -6.10
C VAL A 155 27.22 -25.97 -4.68
N VAL A 156 27.99 -26.95 -4.19
CA VAL A 156 27.92 -27.39 -2.79
C VAL A 156 28.64 -26.39 -1.91
N ARG A 157 28.07 -26.07 -0.74
CA ARG A 157 28.70 -25.21 0.26
C ARG A 157 29.91 -25.93 0.89
N GLU A 158 31.04 -25.25 0.92
CA GLU A 158 32.28 -25.75 1.54
C GLU A 158 32.24 -25.57 3.06
N SER A 159 33.12 -26.32 3.76
CA SER A 159 33.22 -26.22 5.21
C SER A 159 33.84 -24.87 5.60
N GLY A 160 33.14 -24.12 6.45
CA GLY A 160 33.58 -22.78 6.87
C GLY A 160 33.16 -21.64 5.90
N GLU A 161 32.65 -21.96 4.71
CA GLU A 161 32.18 -20.96 3.76
C GLU A 161 30.89 -20.27 4.25
N SER A 162 30.78 -18.93 4.11
CA SER A 162 29.54 -18.22 4.38
C SER A 162 28.47 -18.55 3.31
N ILE A 163 27.20 -18.25 3.59
CA ILE A 163 26.13 -18.42 2.60
C ILE A 163 26.34 -17.45 1.43
N ASN A 164 26.80 -16.23 1.71
CA ASN A 164 27.06 -15.23 0.69
C ASN A 164 28.20 -15.66 -0.24
N ASP A 165 29.34 -16.12 0.30
CA ASP A 165 30.48 -16.60 -0.50
C ASP A 165 30.10 -17.78 -1.40
N ARG A 166 29.26 -18.69 -0.88
CA ARG A 166 28.71 -19.81 -1.68
C ARG A 166 27.83 -19.26 -2.82
N ASN A 167 26.97 -18.28 -2.55
CA ASN A 167 26.10 -17.70 -3.56
C ASN A 167 26.91 -16.98 -4.64
N ASP A 168 27.91 -16.18 -4.28
CA ASP A 168 28.82 -15.54 -5.22
C ASP A 168 29.55 -16.57 -6.12
N ARG A 169 29.99 -17.68 -5.53
CA ARG A 169 30.62 -18.79 -6.27
C ARG A 169 29.62 -19.47 -7.20
N ALA A 170 28.37 -19.60 -6.80
CA ALA A 170 27.31 -20.15 -7.66
C ALA A 170 26.98 -19.22 -8.84
N VAL A 171 26.98 -17.89 -8.62
CA VAL A 171 26.84 -16.91 -9.69
C VAL A 171 27.99 -17.06 -10.70
N ARG A 172 29.26 -17.01 -10.25
CA ARG A 172 30.41 -17.16 -11.15
C ARG A 172 30.39 -18.51 -11.91
N ARG A 173 30.01 -19.60 -11.27
CA ARG A 173 29.89 -20.92 -11.93
C ARG A 173 28.81 -20.90 -13.03
N ALA A 174 27.67 -20.27 -12.78
CA ALA A 174 26.61 -20.17 -13.78
C ALA A 174 27.03 -19.30 -14.97
N VAL A 175 27.70 -18.15 -14.73
CA VAL A 175 28.22 -17.28 -15.80
C VAL A 175 29.21 -18.02 -16.68
N LYS A 176 30.16 -18.72 -16.06
CA LYS A 176 31.16 -19.54 -16.77
C LYS A 176 30.50 -20.62 -17.63
N TRP A 177 29.54 -21.34 -17.05
CA TRP A 177 28.77 -22.35 -17.79
C TRP A 177 28.04 -21.74 -18.98
N TYR A 178 27.36 -20.60 -18.83
CA TYR A 178 26.67 -19.93 -19.93
C TYR A 178 27.63 -19.52 -21.03
N GLY A 179 28.77 -18.94 -20.71
CA GLY A 179 29.78 -18.55 -21.68
C GLY A 179 30.31 -19.74 -22.52
N GLU A 180 30.65 -20.85 -21.84
CA GLU A 180 31.09 -22.09 -22.47
C GLU A 180 29.96 -22.71 -23.31
N HIS A 181 28.76 -22.81 -22.78
CA HIS A 181 27.58 -23.43 -23.40
C HIS A 181 27.16 -22.69 -24.69
N ILE A 182 27.06 -21.35 -24.65
CA ILE A 182 26.71 -20.54 -25.84
C ILE A 182 27.80 -20.62 -26.89
N THR A 183 29.06 -20.54 -26.47
CA THR A 183 30.19 -20.69 -27.39
C THR A 183 30.17 -22.06 -28.12
N GLN A 184 29.88 -23.13 -27.40
CA GLN A 184 29.75 -24.47 -27.96
C GLN A 184 28.52 -24.59 -28.88
N ALA A 185 27.38 -24.00 -28.47
CA ALA A 185 26.16 -24.01 -29.26
C ALA A 185 26.34 -23.30 -30.61
N VAL A 186 27.01 -22.16 -30.67
CA VAL A 186 27.31 -21.41 -31.91
C VAL A 186 28.27 -22.21 -32.80
N LYS A 187 29.29 -22.86 -32.23
CA LYS A 187 30.25 -23.71 -32.99
C LYS A 187 29.58 -24.93 -33.60
N SER A 188 28.62 -25.55 -32.88
CA SER A 188 27.94 -26.77 -33.32
C SER A 188 26.84 -26.54 -34.36
N GLY A 189 26.29 -25.32 -34.45
CA GLY A 189 25.14 -24.94 -35.28
C GLY A 189 25.46 -24.79 -36.80
N GLY A 190 26.67 -25.12 -37.30
CA GLY A 190 26.99 -25.28 -38.73
C GLY A 190 26.80 -24.07 -39.64
N GLY A 191 26.39 -22.92 -39.12
CA GLY A 191 26.14 -21.69 -39.88
C GLY A 191 27.38 -20.81 -39.98
N ARG A 192 27.88 -20.54 -41.20
CA ARG A 192 28.92 -19.53 -41.46
C ARG A 192 28.46 -18.17 -40.90
N SER A 193 29.25 -17.62 -39.92
CA SER A 193 29.19 -16.21 -39.51
C SER A 193 28.15 -15.80 -38.45
N LYS A 194 27.73 -16.66 -37.53
CA LYS A 194 27.07 -16.15 -36.29
C LYS A 194 28.15 -15.68 -35.32
N LYS A 195 28.11 -14.38 -34.94
CA LYS A 195 28.96 -13.82 -33.88
C LYS A 195 28.54 -14.44 -32.55
N THR A 196 29.51 -14.91 -31.75
CA THR A 196 29.23 -15.42 -30.42
C THR A 196 29.00 -14.25 -29.47
N PRO A 197 27.80 -14.09 -28.87
CA PRO A 197 27.58 -13.04 -27.90
C PRO A 197 28.39 -13.30 -26.63
N ALA A 198 28.84 -12.22 -25.98
CA ALA A 198 29.50 -12.32 -24.69
C ALA A 198 28.47 -12.65 -23.59
N VAL A 199 28.91 -13.27 -22.51
CA VAL A 199 28.11 -13.45 -21.29
C VAL A 199 28.79 -12.67 -20.18
N VAL A 200 28.17 -11.58 -19.75
CA VAL A 200 28.78 -10.58 -18.87
C VAL A 200 28.13 -10.62 -17.48
N MET A 201 28.93 -10.80 -16.47
CA MET A 201 28.53 -10.68 -15.07
C MET A 201 28.53 -9.22 -14.64
N LEU A 202 27.42 -8.76 -14.07
CA LEU A 202 27.31 -7.44 -13.44
C LEU A 202 27.36 -7.58 -11.93
N SER A 203 28.33 -6.94 -11.29
CA SER A 203 28.49 -6.93 -9.84
C SER A 203 29.14 -5.64 -9.35
N ASP A 204 28.65 -5.10 -8.25
CA ASP A 204 29.28 -3.97 -7.57
C ASP A 204 30.21 -4.41 -6.41
N ASP A 205 30.33 -5.73 -6.16
CA ASP A 205 31.26 -6.29 -5.20
C ASP A 205 32.68 -6.40 -5.79
N LYS A 206 33.57 -5.53 -5.32
CA LYS A 206 34.99 -5.47 -5.79
C LYS A 206 35.73 -6.78 -5.65
N GLU A 207 35.50 -7.53 -4.55
CA GLU A 207 36.14 -8.82 -4.33
C GLU A 207 35.57 -9.92 -5.24
N ASN A 208 34.26 -9.91 -5.47
CA ASN A 208 33.63 -10.84 -6.40
C ASN A 208 34.09 -10.58 -7.84
N LEU A 209 34.21 -9.30 -8.26
CA LEU A 209 34.78 -8.92 -9.56
C LEU A 209 36.22 -9.39 -9.75
N LYS A 210 37.10 -9.23 -8.74
CA LYS A 210 38.49 -9.72 -8.80
C LYS A 210 38.54 -11.25 -8.96
N LYS A 211 37.71 -11.98 -8.22
CA LYS A 211 37.59 -13.43 -8.32
C LYS A 211 37.06 -13.85 -9.71
N ALA A 212 36.05 -13.17 -10.25
CA ALA A 212 35.49 -13.44 -11.57
C ALA A 212 36.53 -13.26 -12.68
N LYS A 213 37.27 -12.15 -12.67
CA LYS A 213 38.35 -11.86 -13.64
C LYS A 213 39.45 -12.94 -13.55
N ARG A 214 39.84 -13.38 -12.34
CA ARG A 214 40.79 -14.47 -12.15
C ARG A 214 40.30 -15.81 -12.71
N ASP A 215 38.98 -16.06 -12.59
CA ASP A 215 38.35 -17.28 -13.12
C ASP A 215 38.11 -17.22 -14.64
N GLY A 216 38.57 -16.15 -15.33
CA GLY A 216 38.42 -15.96 -16.78
C GLY A 216 36.98 -15.60 -17.20
N ILE A 217 36.20 -15.00 -16.30
CA ILE A 217 34.83 -14.60 -16.55
C ILE A 217 34.79 -13.12 -16.96
N GLU A 218 34.05 -12.81 -18.02
CA GLU A 218 33.76 -11.42 -18.40
C GLU A 218 32.87 -10.79 -17.32
N ALA A 219 33.40 -9.80 -16.61
CA ALA A 219 32.71 -9.15 -15.49
C ALA A 219 33.08 -7.67 -15.39
N CYS A 220 32.10 -6.83 -15.13
CA CYS A 220 32.25 -5.41 -14.89
C CYS A 220 31.31 -4.90 -13.80
N SER A 221 31.62 -3.71 -13.28
CA SER A 221 30.69 -3.01 -12.39
C SER A 221 29.51 -2.45 -13.18
N LEU A 222 28.40 -2.20 -12.47
CA LEU A 222 27.23 -1.61 -13.09
C LEU A 222 27.55 -0.22 -13.69
N ARG A 223 28.38 0.56 -13.01
CA ARG A 223 28.85 1.87 -13.48
C ARG A 223 29.70 1.76 -14.75
N GLU A 224 30.65 0.80 -14.81
CA GLU A 224 31.45 0.54 -16.00
C GLU A 224 30.59 0.14 -17.20
N TYR A 225 29.60 -0.71 -16.96
CA TYR A 225 28.67 -1.14 -18.00
C TYR A 225 27.83 0.02 -18.53
N VAL A 226 27.20 0.81 -17.63
CA VAL A 226 26.34 1.96 -17.98
C VAL A 226 27.11 3.04 -18.71
N SER A 227 28.39 3.28 -18.36
CA SER A 227 29.23 4.26 -19.04
C SER A 227 29.47 3.94 -20.54
N GLY A 228 29.26 2.70 -20.96
CA GLY A 228 29.34 2.25 -22.35
C GLY A 228 28.02 2.34 -23.13
N LEU A 229 26.92 2.82 -22.52
CA LEU A 229 25.61 2.95 -23.15
C LEU A 229 25.41 4.35 -23.77
N GLU A 230 24.49 4.47 -24.75
CA GLU A 230 24.26 5.73 -25.48
C GLU A 230 23.78 6.88 -24.58
N ASN A 231 22.95 6.57 -23.56
CA ASN A 231 22.41 7.55 -22.61
C ASN A 231 23.10 7.48 -21.24
N ALA A 232 24.43 7.30 -21.24
CA ALA A 232 25.22 7.07 -20.04
C ALA A 232 24.98 8.12 -18.94
N ASP A 233 24.93 9.41 -19.27
CA ASP A 233 24.79 10.49 -18.28
C ASP A 233 23.47 10.38 -17.46
N GLN A 234 22.36 10.05 -18.13
CA GLN A 234 21.07 9.89 -17.47
C GLN A 234 21.03 8.63 -16.63
N LEU A 235 21.58 7.53 -17.14
CA LEU A 235 21.59 6.24 -16.46
C LEU A 235 22.56 6.21 -15.27
N LEU A 236 23.66 6.96 -15.33
CA LEU A 236 24.64 7.10 -14.25
C LEU A 236 24.04 7.81 -13.02
N ASP A 237 23.10 8.73 -13.21
CA ASP A 237 22.40 9.42 -12.11
C ASP A 237 21.43 8.49 -11.35
N MET A 238 21.08 7.35 -11.96
CA MET A 238 20.23 6.31 -11.35
C MET A 238 21.03 5.29 -10.54
N ILE A 239 22.37 5.40 -10.49
CA ILE A 239 23.22 4.52 -9.69
C ILE A 239 23.47 5.17 -8.33
N SER A 240 23.22 4.42 -7.25
CA SER A 240 23.53 4.87 -5.91
C SER A 240 25.01 5.26 -5.76
N ALA A 241 25.25 6.44 -5.23
CA ALA A 241 26.59 6.90 -4.86
C ALA A 241 26.99 6.58 -3.41
N ALA A 242 26.12 5.88 -2.67
CA ALA A 242 26.29 5.64 -1.23
C ALA A 242 27.63 4.97 -0.86
N GLN A 243 28.15 4.09 -1.71
CA GLN A 243 29.39 3.39 -1.45
C GLN A 243 30.63 4.28 -1.66
N GLU A 244 30.62 5.15 -2.68
CA GLU A 244 31.68 6.14 -2.92
C GLU A 244 31.70 7.17 -1.80
N ASP A 245 30.54 7.60 -1.35
CA ASP A 245 30.39 8.54 -0.25
C ASP A 245 30.91 7.93 1.06
N LYS A 246 30.69 6.66 1.29
CA LYS A 246 31.21 5.95 2.46
C LYS A 246 32.74 5.88 2.44
N GLU A 247 33.36 5.48 1.32
CA GLU A 247 34.82 5.41 1.14
C GLU A 247 35.48 6.80 1.30
N ALA A 248 34.83 7.85 0.78
CA ALA A 248 35.32 9.22 0.92
C ALA A 248 35.23 9.74 2.35
N ARG A 249 34.27 9.24 3.15
CA ARG A 249 34.07 9.63 4.56
C ARG A 249 34.92 8.84 5.53
N ASP A 250 35.13 7.54 5.30
CA ASP A 250 36.01 6.71 6.12
C ASP A 250 37.45 7.27 6.14
N ALA A 251 37.78 8.10 5.12
CA ALA A 251 39.06 8.83 5.06
C ALA A 251 39.05 10.16 5.85
N ARG A 252 37.90 10.57 6.44
CA ARG A 252 37.76 11.86 7.14
C ARG A 252 37.34 11.65 8.60
N THR A 253 37.96 12.37 9.53
CA THR A 253 37.57 12.44 10.95
C THR A 253 36.47 13.47 11.15
N SER A 254 35.22 13.17 10.78
CA SER A 254 34.07 14.04 11.05
C SER A 254 33.37 13.65 12.35
N GLY A 255 32.86 14.64 13.07
CA GLY A 255 32.05 14.41 14.28
C GLY A 255 30.70 13.78 13.93
N ASN A 256 30.15 12.94 14.77
CA ASN A 256 28.85 12.31 14.58
C ASN A 256 27.70 13.20 15.10
N LEU A 257 26.65 13.36 14.30
CA LEU A 257 25.39 14.04 14.69
C LEU A 257 24.46 13.13 15.48
N TYR A 258 24.42 11.84 15.11
CA TYR A 258 23.51 10.86 15.66
C TYR A 258 24.21 9.77 16.46
N ALA A 259 23.51 9.24 17.45
CA ALA A 259 23.96 8.10 18.21
C ALA A 259 24.05 6.85 17.31
N GLU A 260 24.98 5.96 17.68
CA GLU A 260 25.11 4.67 17.02
C GLU A 260 23.94 3.75 17.39
N TYR A 261 23.45 2.99 16.40
CA TYR A 261 22.46 1.97 16.67
C TYR A 261 23.05 0.82 17.48
N PHE A 262 22.25 0.28 18.38
CA PHE A 262 22.63 -0.93 19.10
C PHE A 262 22.82 -2.11 18.13
N SER A 263 23.71 -3.01 18.46
CA SER A 263 23.85 -4.24 17.69
C SER A 263 22.53 -5.04 17.68
N VAL A 264 22.27 -5.78 16.60
CA VAL A 264 21.06 -6.59 16.45
C VAL A 264 20.86 -7.54 17.64
N SER A 265 21.95 -8.12 18.14
CA SER A 265 21.91 -8.99 19.32
C SER A 265 21.43 -8.24 20.57
N LYS A 266 21.96 -7.03 20.83
CA LYS A 266 21.55 -6.19 21.96
C LYS A 266 20.09 -5.77 21.85
N MET A 267 19.65 -5.37 20.66
CA MET A 267 18.26 -5.00 20.42
C MET A 267 17.31 -6.17 20.68
N MET A 268 17.59 -7.34 20.09
CA MET A 268 16.73 -8.52 20.25
C MET A 268 16.68 -9.02 21.69
N THR A 269 17.81 -8.98 22.40
CA THR A 269 17.87 -9.35 23.82
C THR A 269 17.06 -8.35 24.66
N GLY A 270 17.22 -7.04 24.41
CA GLY A 270 16.47 -5.99 25.11
C GLY A 270 14.97 -6.10 24.91
N VAL A 271 14.52 -6.39 23.68
CA VAL A 271 13.08 -6.58 23.39
C VAL A 271 12.54 -7.84 24.08
N LYS A 272 13.30 -8.95 24.11
CA LYS A 272 12.90 -10.17 24.83
C LYS A 272 12.79 -9.96 26.33
N ASN A 273 13.70 -9.19 26.91
CA ASN A 273 13.75 -8.91 28.35
C ASN A 273 12.83 -7.76 28.79
N GLY A 274 12.14 -7.09 27.83
CA GLY A 274 11.26 -5.97 28.12
C GLY A 274 11.95 -4.67 28.50
N THR A 275 13.30 -4.57 28.38
CA THR A 275 14.05 -3.33 28.59
C THR A 275 14.05 -2.40 27.39
N LEU A 276 13.82 -2.95 26.20
CA LEU A 276 13.61 -2.23 24.96
C LEU A 276 12.26 -2.63 24.36
N HIS A 277 11.69 -1.77 23.54
CA HIS A 277 10.41 -2.02 22.91
C HIS A 277 10.51 -1.85 21.40
N GLN A 278 9.72 -2.64 20.66
CA GLN A 278 9.69 -2.59 19.20
C GLN A 278 8.32 -2.13 18.73
N GLY A 279 8.27 -1.22 17.77
CA GLY A 279 7.04 -0.74 17.16
C GLY A 279 7.27 0.00 15.84
N ILE A 280 6.19 0.48 15.24
CA ILE A 280 6.23 1.29 14.03
C ILE A 280 6.34 2.76 14.43
N PHE A 281 7.30 3.46 13.82
CA PHE A 281 7.52 4.88 14.01
C PHE A 281 6.56 5.69 13.14
N ASN A 282 5.82 6.61 13.76
CA ASN A 282 4.87 7.49 13.11
C ASN A 282 5.22 8.95 13.40
N VAL A 283 5.42 9.75 12.36
CA VAL A 283 5.71 11.18 12.45
C VAL A 283 4.42 11.99 12.58
N SER A 284 4.40 13.02 13.43
CA SER A 284 3.27 13.92 13.57
C SER A 284 3.03 14.71 12.27
N PRO A 285 1.79 14.82 11.79
CA PRO A 285 1.50 15.62 10.59
C PRO A 285 1.67 17.13 10.79
N TYR A 286 1.75 17.58 12.04
CA TYR A 286 1.85 19.02 12.40
C TYR A 286 3.23 19.43 12.92
N ASN A 287 4.08 18.45 13.25
CA ASN A 287 5.42 18.71 13.78
C ASN A 287 6.37 17.63 13.34
N TYR A 288 7.23 17.90 12.37
CA TYR A 288 8.19 16.92 11.82
C TYR A 288 9.28 16.49 12.83
N LEU A 289 9.44 17.24 13.93
CA LEU A 289 10.35 16.91 15.04
C LEU A 289 9.71 16.04 16.12
N GLU A 290 8.46 15.64 15.92
CA GLU A 290 7.70 14.81 16.85
C GLU A 290 7.25 13.53 16.16
N GLY A 291 7.49 12.41 16.81
CA GLY A 291 6.99 11.12 16.39
C GLY A 291 6.45 10.31 17.55
N SER A 292 5.80 9.22 17.24
CA SER A 292 5.23 8.30 18.23
C SER A 292 5.45 6.84 17.81
N VAL A 293 5.53 5.96 18.81
CA VAL A 293 5.64 4.52 18.61
C VAL A 293 4.61 3.81 19.49
N ASN A 294 3.73 3.04 18.85
CA ASN A 294 2.75 2.23 19.57
C ASN A 294 3.37 0.91 20.00
N VAL A 295 3.31 0.63 21.28
CA VAL A 295 3.84 -0.59 21.91
C VAL A 295 2.78 -1.21 22.80
N PRO A 296 2.45 -2.52 22.66
CA PRO A 296 1.40 -3.15 23.46
C PRO A 296 1.60 -3.13 24.97
N ALA A 297 2.82 -2.86 25.43
CA ALA A 297 3.14 -2.78 26.85
C ALA A 297 2.73 -1.45 27.53
N PHE A 298 2.29 -0.47 26.74
CA PHE A 298 1.89 0.86 27.21
C PHE A 298 0.49 1.21 26.70
N ASP A 299 -0.31 1.80 27.55
CA ASP A 299 -1.67 2.23 27.20
C ASP A 299 -1.66 3.43 26.24
N LYS A 300 -0.60 4.26 26.28
CA LYS A 300 -0.40 5.40 25.40
C LYS A 300 0.80 5.16 24.49
N SER A 301 0.76 5.74 23.29
CA SER A 301 1.91 5.73 22.39
C SER A 301 3.12 6.42 23.05
N LEU A 302 4.29 5.85 22.82
CA LEU A 302 5.55 6.40 23.31
C LEU A 302 5.98 7.57 22.43
N LEU A 303 6.20 8.73 23.04
CA LEU A 303 6.56 9.96 22.35
C LEU A 303 8.05 9.99 22.02
N VAL A 304 8.44 10.43 20.83
CA VAL A 304 9.84 10.59 20.40
C VAL A 304 10.01 12.01 19.89
N LEU A 305 10.82 12.81 20.59
CA LEU A 305 10.96 14.26 20.34
C LEU A 305 12.37 14.64 19.91
N GLY A 306 12.46 15.44 18.86
CA GLY A 306 13.70 15.95 18.29
C GLY A 306 14.45 14.97 17.42
N ARG A 307 15.20 15.48 16.44
CA ARG A 307 15.93 14.66 15.44
C ARG A 307 16.92 13.70 16.11
N GLU A 308 17.55 14.10 17.21
CA GLU A 308 18.52 13.27 17.94
C GLU A 308 17.85 11.99 18.46
N ASN A 309 16.66 12.09 19.06
CA ASN A 309 15.93 10.95 19.59
C ASN A 309 15.22 10.15 18.47
N ILE A 310 14.80 10.80 17.39
CA ILE A 310 14.28 10.14 16.17
C ILE A 310 15.38 9.32 15.49
N ASN A 311 16.63 9.72 15.61
CA ASN A 311 17.83 8.98 15.20
C ASN A 311 17.73 8.36 13.81
N ARG A 312 17.54 9.20 12.78
CA ARG A 312 17.50 8.77 11.36
C ARG A 312 16.37 7.79 11.03
N SER A 313 15.26 7.80 11.77
CA SER A 313 14.06 7.04 11.44
C SER A 313 13.14 7.87 10.55
N VAL A 314 12.44 7.21 9.64
CA VAL A 314 11.43 7.80 8.77
C VAL A 314 10.06 7.19 9.05
N GLN A 315 9.00 7.85 8.57
CA GLN A 315 7.63 7.36 8.69
C GLN A 315 7.50 5.90 8.28
N GLY A 316 6.96 5.06 9.18
CA GLY A 316 6.70 3.65 8.92
C GLY A 316 7.88 2.70 9.17
N ASP A 317 9.06 3.18 9.57
CA ASP A 317 10.17 2.32 9.99
C ASP A 317 9.77 1.46 11.20
N VAL A 318 10.20 0.21 11.22
CA VAL A 318 10.10 -0.64 12.41
C VAL A 318 11.32 -0.39 13.27
N VAL A 319 11.12 0.27 14.39
CA VAL A 319 12.18 0.74 15.28
C VAL A 319 12.22 -0.03 16.60
N VAL A 320 13.39 -0.03 17.22
CA VAL A 320 13.57 -0.41 18.62
C VAL A 320 13.83 0.87 19.40
N ILE A 321 13.08 1.05 20.47
CA ILE A 321 13.12 2.24 21.32
C ILE A 321 13.46 1.89 22.75
N GLU A 322 14.10 2.84 23.41
CA GLU A 322 14.38 2.85 24.84
C GLU A 322 13.54 3.93 25.51
N VAL A 323 12.78 3.54 26.53
CA VAL A 323 11.96 4.49 27.30
C VAL A 323 12.85 5.31 28.20
N LEU A 324 12.70 6.63 28.17
CA LEU A 324 13.47 7.53 29.01
C LEU A 324 12.96 7.49 30.46
N PRO A 325 13.80 7.86 31.45
CA PRO A 325 13.38 8.00 32.84
C PRO A 325 12.18 8.94 32.98
N LYS A 326 11.34 8.73 34.01
CA LYS A 326 10.07 9.47 34.19
C LYS A 326 10.25 10.99 34.33
N ASP A 327 11.36 11.45 34.86
CA ASP A 327 11.75 12.85 34.96
C ASP A 327 12.02 13.52 33.60
N GLN A 328 12.24 12.73 32.57
CA GLN A 328 12.44 13.18 31.18
C GLN A 328 11.21 13.03 30.29
N TRP A 329 10.10 12.57 30.83
CA TRP A 329 8.86 12.46 30.08
C TRP A 329 8.33 13.86 29.74
N LYS A 330 7.78 14.00 28.54
CA LYS A 330 7.31 15.27 27.96
C LYS A 330 5.86 15.15 27.55
N GLU A 331 5.24 16.29 27.31
CA GLU A 331 3.92 16.39 26.70
C GLU A 331 4.06 16.48 25.17
N PRO A 332 3.04 16.03 24.40
CA PRO A 332 2.96 16.31 22.98
C PRO A 332 3.04 17.82 22.69
N SER A 333 3.67 18.19 21.60
CA SER A 333 3.83 19.61 21.25
C SER A 333 2.47 20.28 20.99
N THR A 334 2.26 21.43 21.59
CA THR A 334 1.11 22.32 21.30
C THR A 334 1.41 23.28 20.14
N LYS A 335 2.56 23.16 19.49
CA LYS A 335 2.99 24.01 18.38
C LYS A 335 3.01 23.25 17.06
N ILE A 336 2.59 23.94 16.02
CA ILE A 336 2.80 23.53 14.63
C ILE A 336 4.22 23.92 14.26
N ILE A 337 5.05 22.94 13.89
CA ILE A 337 6.43 23.16 13.43
C ILE A 337 6.59 22.51 12.05
N GLU A 338 6.79 23.34 11.04
CA GLU A 338 7.10 22.89 9.68
C GLU A 338 8.59 23.05 9.41
N GLU A 339 9.12 22.20 8.52
CA GLU A 339 10.51 22.31 8.09
C GLU A 339 10.67 23.60 7.28
N GLU A 340 11.51 24.53 7.79
CA GLU A 340 11.80 25.78 7.11
C GLU A 340 12.54 25.52 5.79
N THR A 341 12.25 26.30 4.76
CA THR A 341 13.08 26.36 3.56
C THR A 341 14.50 26.76 3.98
N LEU A 342 15.49 25.99 3.54
CA LEU A 342 16.89 26.26 3.86
C LEU A 342 17.25 27.68 3.40
N ASN A 343 17.87 28.47 4.27
CA ASN A 343 18.45 29.74 3.86
C ASN A 343 19.60 29.49 2.88
N LYS A 344 19.86 30.43 1.95
CA LYS A 344 20.92 30.32 0.93
C LYS A 344 22.29 29.97 1.53
N ASP A 345 22.55 30.40 2.76
CA ASP A 345 23.81 30.12 3.46
C ASP A 345 23.97 28.65 3.91
N GLU A 346 22.86 27.93 4.12
CA GLU A 346 22.89 26.49 4.44
C GLU A 346 23.07 25.61 3.20
N ASN A 347 22.77 26.15 2.02
CA ASN A 347 22.98 25.48 0.72
C ASN A 347 24.40 25.65 0.17
N ALA A 348 25.16 26.66 0.60
CA ALA A 348 26.53 26.89 0.17
C ALA A 348 27.47 25.75 0.59
N ASP A 349 27.16 25.06 1.69
CA ASP A 349 27.94 23.91 2.17
C ASP A 349 27.68 22.63 1.33
N ALA A 350 26.73 22.65 0.40
CA ALA A 350 26.42 21.49 -0.45
C ALA A 350 27.37 21.34 -1.66
N ASP A 351 28.03 22.42 -2.07
CA ASP A 351 28.88 22.47 -3.27
C ASP A 351 30.36 22.18 -2.99
N GLU A 352 30.83 22.38 -1.78
CA GLU A 352 32.21 22.04 -1.39
C GLU A 352 32.20 20.74 -0.60
N GLY A 353 32.81 19.70 -1.13
CA GLY A 353 32.91 18.33 -0.60
C GLY A 353 33.48 18.19 0.84
N GLU A 354 33.19 19.10 1.72
CA GLU A 354 33.56 19.10 3.13
C GLU A 354 32.33 18.98 4.04
N ALA A 355 31.85 17.75 4.19
CA ALA A 355 30.92 17.42 5.26
C ALA A 355 31.66 17.35 6.62
N VAL A 356 32.18 18.47 7.07
CA VAL A 356 32.53 18.61 8.48
C VAL A 356 31.27 19.02 9.22
N VAL A 357 30.82 18.22 10.17
CA VAL A 357 29.75 18.59 11.10
C VAL A 357 30.17 19.84 11.83
N THR A 358 29.61 20.98 11.45
CA THR A 358 29.94 22.25 12.07
C THR A 358 29.31 22.34 13.46
N GLU A 359 29.95 23.06 14.37
CA GLU A 359 29.33 23.40 15.67
C GLU A 359 27.99 24.11 15.51
N LYS A 360 27.79 24.82 14.39
CA LYS A 360 26.54 25.47 14.01
C LYS A 360 25.40 24.48 13.79
N GLU A 361 25.67 23.34 13.11
CA GLU A 361 24.70 22.25 12.91
C GLU A 361 24.34 21.54 14.22
N ARG A 362 25.34 21.34 15.11
CA ARG A 362 25.07 20.81 16.48
C ARG A 362 24.21 21.74 17.30
N ARG A 363 24.47 23.06 17.23
CA ARG A 363 23.66 24.07 17.91
C ARG A 363 22.26 24.14 17.32
N ALA A 364 22.11 24.05 15.99
CA ALA A 364 20.81 24.01 15.32
C ALA A 364 19.97 22.80 15.78
N LEU A 365 20.56 21.61 15.88
CA LEU A 365 19.88 20.41 16.40
C LEU A 365 19.46 20.57 17.87
N GLN A 366 20.32 21.17 18.70
CA GLN A 366 19.98 21.46 20.12
C GLN A 366 18.92 22.55 20.27
N GLU A 367 18.88 23.53 19.37
CA GLU A 367 17.84 24.55 19.31
C GLU A 367 16.51 23.99 18.80
N GLU A 368 16.53 23.05 17.86
CA GLU A 368 15.34 22.32 17.44
C GLU A 368 14.67 21.59 18.61
N VAL A 369 15.47 20.95 19.47
CA VAL A 369 14.94 20.32 20.70
C VAL A 369 14.35 21.35 21.65
N LYS A 370 14.94 22.55 21.76
CA LYS A 370 14.40 23.65 22.59
C LYS A 370 13.12 24.24 21.98
N LYS A 371 13.01 24.33 20.66
CA LYS A 371 11.80 24.77 19.96
C LYS A 371 10.59 23.86 20.19
N THR A 372 10.82 22.57 20.44
CA THR A 372 9.75 21.60 20.77
C THR A 372 9.25 21.74 22.21
N HIS A 373 9.92 22.53 23.05
CA HIS A 373 9.52 22.75 24.43
C HIS A 373 8.72 24.05 24.53
N SER A 374 7.39 23.97 24.61
CA SER A 374 6.58 25.06 25.11
C SER A 374 6.64 25.06 26.65
N LYS A 375 6.76 26.27 27.26
CA LYS A 375 6.46 26.46 28.65
C LYS A 375 4.94 26.39 28.82
N GLY A 376 4.37 25.19 28.85
CA GLY A 376 2.95 24.96 29.08
C GLY A 376 2.78 23.94 30.18
N THR A 377 1.89 24.21 31.08
CA THR A 377 1.41 23.43 32.23
C THR A 377 1.92 21.98 32.31
N GLU A 378 2.77 21.68 33.30
CA GLU A 378 3.42 20.41 33.60
C GLU A 378 2.45 19.29 34.04
N ASN A 379 1.20 19.23 33.52
CA ASN A 379 0.17 18.47 34.20
C ASN A 379 -0.08 17.03 33.67
N ARG A 380 0.45 16.62 32.51
CA ARG A 380 0.23 15.23 31.99
C ARG A 380 1.38 14.73 31.15
N PRO A 381 2.55 14.44 31.70
CA PRO A 381 3.67 13.89 30.94
C PRO A 381 3.31 12.51 30.36
N GLN A 382 3.61 12.31 29.07
CA GLN A 382 3.43 11.06 28.35
C GLN A 382 4.77 10.30 28.32
N PRO A 383 4.77 8.95 28.36
CA PRO A 383 6.00 8.19 28.23
C PRO A 383 6.78 8.61 26.98
N THR A 384 8.03 9.03 27.18
CA THR A 384 8.92 9.54 26.14
C THR A 384 10.05 8.53 25.91
N ALA A 385 10.48 8.37 24.67
CA ALA A 385 11.46 7.38 24.27
C ALA A 385 12.48 7.95 23.27
N ARG A 386 13.57 7.21 23.05
CA ARG A 386 14.53 7.45 21.97
C ARG A 386 14.70 6.20 21.10
N VAL A 387 14.96 6.39 19.82
CA VAL A 387 15.24 5.29 18.89
C VAL A 387 16.69 4.84 19.07
N VAL A 388 16.87 3.58 19.42
CA VAL A 388 18.18 2.96 19.59
C VAL A 388 18.56 2.02 18.45
N GLY A 389 17.65 1.78 17.50
CA GLY A 389 17.92 1.05 16.29
C GLY A 389 16.71 0.89 15.39
N VAL A 390 16.97 0.54 14.15
CA VAL A 390 15.95 0.27 13.14
C VAL A 390 16.06 -1.19 12.71
N VAL A 391 14.98 -1.95 12.90
CA VAL A 391 14.91 -3.37 12.55
C VAL A 391 14.59 -3.55 11.07
N LYS A 392 13.67 -2.72 10.57
CA LYS A 392 13.25 -2.73 9.17
C LYS A 392 13.00 -1.31 8.68
N ARG A 393 13.72 -0.93 7.65
CA ARG A 393 13.49 0.34 6.95
C ARG A 393 12.21 0.26 6.12
N ASN A 394 11.44 1.34 6.14
CA ASN A 394 10.31 1.54 5.25
C ASN A 394 10.69 2.45 4.07
N TRP A 395 11.93 2.37 3.61
CA TRP A 395 12.39 3.13 2.46
C TRP A 395 11.71 2.61 1.20
N ARG A 396 11.18 3.52 0.42
CA ARG A 396 10.45 3.29 -0.80
C ARG A 396 10.88 4.33 -1.85
N GLN A 397 10.28 4.32 -2.99
CA GLN A 397 10.38 5.43 -3.92
C GLN A 397 9.56 6.60 -3.38
N TYR A 398 10.13 7.81 -3.44
CA TYR A 398 9.52 9.05 -2.96
C TYR A 398 9.34 10.00 -4.12
N VAL A 399 8.17 10.58 -4.24
CA VAL A 399 7.88 11.63 -5.20
C VAL A 399 8.14 12.98 -4.55
N GLY A 400 8.76 13.89 -5.29
CA GLY A 400 9.00 15.24 -4.80
C GLY A 400 9.32 16.20 -5.96
N HIS A 401 9.93 17.31 -5.62
CA HIS A 401 10.48 18.28 -6.56
C HIS A 401 11.82 18.78 -6.03
N VAL A 402 12.63 19.29 -6.93
CA VAL A 402 13.94 19.86 -6.56
C VAL A 402 13.75 21.22 -5.92
N ASP A 403 14.41 21.44 -4.79
CA ASP A 403 14.49 22.74 -4.13
C ASP A 403 15.31 23.69 -5.01
N GLU A 404 14.65 24.72 -5.53
CA GLU A 404 15.27 25.68 -6.45
C GLU A 404 16.47 26.40 -5.83
N SER A 405 16.41 26.64 -4.51
CA SER A 405 17.49 27.28 -3.76
C SER A 405 18.77 26.45 -3.72
N SER A 406 18.67 25.13 -3.89
CA SER A 406 19.80 24.20 -3.91
C SER A 406 20.50 24.11 -5.27
N VAL A 407 19.93 24.69 -6.33
CA VAL A 407 20.49 24.62 -7.69
C VAL A 407 21.40 25.82 -7.95
N SER A 408 22.68 25.56 -8.18
CA SER A 408 23.67 26.62 -8.49
C SER A 408 23.38 27.32 -9.82
N GLN A 409 23.36 28.66 -9.84
CA GLN A 409 23.06 29.46 -11.04
C GLN A 409 24.12 29.28 -12.14
N SER A 410 25.37 28.99 -11.75
CA SER A 410 26.48 28.80 -12.73
C SER A 410 26.36 27.48 -13.50
N VAL A 411 25.53 26.53 -13.06
CA VAL A 411 25.42 25.20 -13.66
C VAL A 411 24.10 24.99 -14.39
N LYS A 412 23.19 25.98 -14.39
CA LYS A 412 21.93 25.92 -15.18
C LYS A 412 22.15 25.65 -16.67
N GLN A 413 23.39 25.82 -17.19
CA GLN A 413 23.75 25.62 -18.59
C GLN A 413 24.77 24.50 -18.85
N GLY A 414 25.24 23.76 -17.84
CA GLY A 414 26.25 22.70 -18.00
C GLY A 414 25.88 21.40 -17.32
N ARG A 415 26.23 20.24 -17.91
CA ARG A 415 26.03 18.90 -17.37
C ARG A 415 27.07 18.52 -16.30
N LYS A 416 27.45 19.46 -15.41
CA LYS A 416 28.29 19.11 -14.27
C LYS A 416 27.45 18.47 -13.18
N GLN A 417 27.99 17.44 -12.56
CA GLN A 417 27.37 16.79 -11.40
C GLN A 417 27.29 17.78 -10.26
N GLN A 418 26.12 17.95 -9.68
CA GLN A 418 25.89 18.77 -8.49
C GLN A 418 25.01 18.05 -7.49
N THR A 419 25.05 18.47 -6.25
CA THR A 419 24.20 17.99 -5.19
C THR A 419 23.00 18.92 -5.05
N VAL A 420 21.80 18.36 -5.12
CA VAL A 420 20.54 19.10 -4.95
C VAL A 420 19.72 18.47 -3.83
N PHE A 421 18.82 19.25 -3.24
CA PHE A 421 17.84 18.72 -2.29
C PHE A 421 16.51 18.48 -2.99
N LEU A 422 15.97 17.27 -2.81
CA LEU A 422 14.61 16.96 -3.16
C LEU A 422 13.71 17.18 -1.94
N ILE A 423 12.61 17.88 -2.14
CA ILE A 423 11.54 18.06 -1.16
C ILE A 423 10.45 17.02 -1.46
N PRO A 424 10.24 16.01 -0.57
CA PRO A 424 9.19 15.02 -0.76
C PRO A 424 7.79 15.61 -0.67
N MET A 425 6.83 15.02 -1.38
CA MET A 425 5.41 15.39 -1.26
C MET A 425 4.83 15.05 0.10
N ASP A 426 5.30 13.99 0.73
CA ASP A 426 4.95 13.62 2.11
C ASP A 426 5.84 14.41 3.09
N LYS A 427 5.28 15.40 3.76
CA LYS A 427 5.97 16.25 4.74
C LYS A 427 6.56 15.49 5.94
N ARG A 428 6.17 14.25 6.15
CA ARG A 428 6.72 13.38 7.21
C ARG A 428 8.07 12.77 6.84
N ILE A 429 8.49 12.94 5.58
CA ILE A 429 9.78 12.48 5.07
C ILE A 429 10.71 13.69 4.99
N PRO A 430 11.93 13.61 5.52
CA PRO A 430 12.89 14.70 5.45
C PRO A 430 13.35 14.95 4.01
N LYS A 431 13.93 16.13 3.74
CA LYS A 431 14.57 16.43 2.47
C LYS A 431 15.61 15.35 2.13
N ILE A 432 15.72 14.99 0.85
CA ILE A 432 16.62 13.95 0.37
C ILE A 432 17.71 14.60 -0.46
N ARG A 433 18.96 14.34 -0.14
CA ARG A 433 20.12 14.82 -0.88
C ARG A 433 20.36 13.91 -2.08
N VAL A 434 20.39 14.49 -3.27
CA VAL A 434 20.54 13.74 -4.53
C VAL A 434 21.68 14.38 -5.35
N ARG A 435 22.57 13.56 -5.91
CA ARG A 435 23.57 13.97 -6.88
C ARG A 435 23.04 13.75 -8.29
N THR A 436 23.06 14.79 -9.11
CA THR A 436 22.55 14.73 -10.49
C THR A 436 23.35 15.59 -11.44
N ARG A 437 23.45 15.16 -12.71
CA ARG A 437 23.97 15.95 -13.84
C ARG A 437 22.86 16.68 -14.58
N GLN A 438 21.61 16.39 -14.25
CA GLN A 438 20.40 16.85 -14.93
C GLN A 438 19.64 17.93 -14.13
N ALA A 439 20.29 18.59 -13.15
CA ALA A 439 19.60 19.51 -12.24
C ALA A 439 18.76 20.58 -12.98
N GLY A 440 19.25 21.12 -14.09
CA GLY A 440 18.49 22.08 -14.89
C GLY A 440 17.29 21.49 -15.64
N GLU A 441 17.35 20.21 -16.00
CA GLU A 441 16.29 19.51 -16.73
C GLU A 441 15.16 19.04 -15.81
N ILE A 442 15.46 18.75 -14.53
CA ILE A 442 14.51 18.25 -13.53
C ILE A 442 13.92 19.36 -12.66
N LEU A 443 14.44 20.59 -12.76
CA LEU A 443 13.87 21.74 -12.07
C LEU A 443 12.47 22.04 -12.61
N GLY A 444 11.52 22.29 -11.71
CA GLY A 444 10.12 22.52 -12.08
C GLY A 444 9.33 21.26 -12.43
N LYS A 445 9.92 20.07 -12.22
CA LYS A 445 9.27 18.78 -12.49
C LYS A 445 9.00 18.00 -11.23
N ARG A 446 8.00 17.12 -11.31
CA ARG A 446 7.84 16.00 -10.37
C ARG A 446 8.89 14.95 -10.68
N VAL A 447 9.63 14.56 -9.67
CA VAL A 447 10.69 13.57 -9.80
C VAL A 447 10.51 12.46 -8.77
N LEU A 448 10.93 11.26 -9.15
CA LEU A 448 10.94 10.08 -8.32
C LEU A 448 12.38 9.80 -7.89
N VAL A 449 12.59 9.60 -6.59
CA VAL A 449 13.89 9.29 -6.00
C VAL A 449 13.77 8.16 -4.98
N THR A 450 14.88 7.54 -4.67
CA THR A 450 15.02 6.51 -3.64
C THR A 450 16.04 6.95 -2.60
N ILE A 451 15.83 6.62 -1.33
CA ILE A 451 16.85 6.79 -0.28
C ILE A 451 17.78 5.58 -0.31
N ASP A 452 19.08 5.82 -0.38
CA ASP A 452 20.13 4.80 -0.37
C ASP A 452 20.73 4.60 1.00
N SER A 453 21.07 5.71 1.68
CA SER A 453 21.70 5.70 2.98
C SER A 453 21.34 6.93 3.80
N TRP A 454 21.48 6.81 5.11
CA TRP A 454 21.45 7.96 6.03
C TRP A 454 22.50 7.75 7.11
N ASP A 455 23.61 8.42 6.94
CA ASP A 455 24.78 8.29 7.80
C ASP A 455 24.69 9.14 9.06
N ARG A 456 25.53 8.83 10.05
CA ARG A 456 25.51 9.46 11.39
C ARG A 456 25.96 10.91 11.39
N ASP A 457 26.71 11.29 10.41
CA ASP A 457 27.29 12.62 10.20
C ASP A 457 26.43 13.52 9.28
N SER A 458 25.36 12.99 8.72
CA SER A 458 24.49 13.70 7.78
C SER A 458 23.15 14.06 8.39
N ARG A 459 22.76 15.35 8.29
CA ARG A 459 21.44 15.84 8.71
C ARG A 459 20.32 15.25 7.86
N TYR A 460 20.56 14.96 6.58
CA TYR A 460 19.59 14.46 5.62
C TYR A 460 20.02 13.13 5.00
N PRO A 461 19.06 12.27 4.63
CA PRO A 461 19.37 11.05 3.88
C PRO A 461 19.93 11.37 2.49
N VAL A 462 20.74 10.46 1.97
CA VAL A 462 21.28 10.47 0.61
C VAL A 462 20.50 9.51 -0.24
N GLY A 463 20.17 9.92 -1.46
CA GLY A 463 19.46 9.09 -2.42
C GLY A 463 19.89 9.36 -3.85
N HIS A 464 19.28 8.64 -4.79
CA HIS A 464 19.52 8.81 -6.21
C HIS A 464 18.21 9.07 -6.98
N PHE A 465 18.36 9.68 -8.14
CA PHE A 465 17.28 9.95 -9.07
C PHE A 465 16.83 8.67 -9.77
N VAL A 466 15.52 8.48 -9.90
CA VAL A 466 14.93 7.34 -10.62
C VAL A 466 14.40 7.77 -11.97
N ARG A 467 13.47 8.72 -12.00
CA ARG A 467 12.92 9.30 -13.24
C ARG A 467 12.11 10.56 -12.98
N SER A 468 11.90 11.34 -14.05
CA SER A 468 10.95 12.44 -14.06
C SER A 468 9.54 11.92 -14.37
N LEU A 469 8.52 12.52 -13.73
CA LEU A 469 7.09 12.22 -13.97
C LEU A 469 6.43 13.25 -14.89
N GLY A 470 7.04 14.41 -15.08
CA GLY A 470 6.53 15.51 -15.89
C GLY A 470 6.57 16.84 -15.14
N GLU A 471 6.08 17.89 -15.80
CA GLU A 471 6.03 19.25 -15.24
C GLU A 471 5.10 19.28 -14.01
N LEU A 472 5.48 20.11 -13.03
CA LEU A 472 4.65 20.39 -11.85
C LEU A 472 3.25 20.89 -12.27
N GLU A 473 2.24 20.56 -11.50
CA GLU A 473 0.84 20.98 -11.69
C GLU A 473 0.15 20.39 -12.94
N THR A 474 0.82 19.57 -13.74
CA THR A 474 0.13 18.86 -14.82
C THR A 474 -0.68 17.69 -14.27
N LYS A 475 -1.91 17.51 -14.78
CA LYS A 475 -2.83 16.44 -14.35
C LYS A 475 -2.18 15.05 -14.40
N GLY A 476 -1.45 14.76 -15.47
CA GLY A 476 -0.75 13.47 -15.63
C GLY A 476 0.31 13.24 -14.55
N ALA A 477 1.23 14.22 -14.36
CA ALA A 477 2.31 14.10 -13.39
C ALA A 477 1.79 14.03 -11.94
N GLU A 478 0.78 14.84 -11.58
CA GLU A 478 0.22 14.84 -10.22
C GLU A 478 -0.57 13.55 -9.93
N THR A 479 -1.33 13.02 -10.89
CA THR A 479 -2.03 11.75 -10.72
C THR A 479 -1.04 10.59 -10.61
N GLU A 480 0.00 10.54 -11.44
CA GLU A 480 1.04 9.51 -11.35
C GLU A 480 1.82 9.63 -10.04
N ALA A 481 2.14 10.85 -9.61
CA ALA A 481 2.77 11.13 -8.33
C ALA A 481 1.96 10.56 -7.16
N LEU A 482 0.64 10.76 -7.17
CA LEU A 482 -0.28 10.24 -6.18
C LEU A 482 -0.30 8.70 -6.16
N LEU A 483 -0.36 8.06 -7.33
CA LEU A 483 -0.36 6.60 -7.42
C LEU A 483 0.94 5.99 -6.87
N LEU A 484 2.09 6.61 -7.16
CA LEU A 484 3.39 6.18 -6.65
C LEU A 484 3.52 6.43 -5.13
N GLU A 485 3.05 7.59 -4.66
CA GLU A 485 3.12 7.95 -3.24
C GLU A 485 2.38 6.93 -2.35
N TYR A 486 1.25 6.42 -2.82
CA TYR A 486 0.45 5.41 -2.12
C TYR A 486 0.71 3.98 -2.59
N ASP A 487 1.81 3.72 -3.30
CA ASP A 487 2.20 2.37 -3.79
C ASP A 487 1.04 1.64 -4.50
N VAL A 488 0.27 2.35 -5.33
CA VAL A 488 -0.80 1.77 -6.13
C VAL A 488 -0.20 1.05 -7.33
N GLN A 489 -0.63 -0.19 -7.56
CA GLN A 489 -0.18 -0.98 -8.71
C GLN A 489 -1.01 -0.60 -9.94
N TYR A 490 -0.54 0.35 -10.74
CA TYR A 490 -1.27 0.93 -11.89
C TYR A 490 -0.74 0.50 -13.26
N ARG A 491 0.31 -0.33 -13.30
CA ARG A 491 0.86 -0.86 -14.55
C ARG A 491 -0.19 -1.67 -15.32
N PRO A 492 -0.16 -1.67 -16.66
CA PRO A 492 -1.02 -2.54 -17.48
C PRO A 492 -0.90 -4.00 -17.07
N PHE A 493 -1.93 -4.77 -17.32
CA PHE A 493 -1.89 -6.21 -17.06
C PHE A 493 -0.89 -6.88 -18.02
N PRO A 494 0.02 -7.72 -17.49
CA PRO A 494 0.93 -8.51 -18.33
C PRO A 494 0.16 -9.44 -19.27
N LYS A 495 0.74 -9.78 -20.42
CA LYS A 495 0.16 -10.72 -21.38
C LYS A 495 -0.22 -12.06 -20.75
N THR A 496 0.62 -12.61 -19.88
CA THR A 496 0.34 -13.86 -19.15
C THR A 496 -0.94 -13.80 -18.30
N VAL A 497 -1.36 -12.62 -17.90
CA VAL A 497 -2.64 -12.38 -17.20
C VAL A 497 -3.77 -12.31 -18.22
N LEU A 498 -3.57 -11.60 -19.33
CA LEU A 498 -4.56 -11.47 -20.41
C LEU A 498 -4.82 -12.81 -21.10
N ASP A 499 -3.81 -13.66 -21.22
CA ASP A 499 -3.95 -15.03 -21.76
C ASP A 499 -4.82 -15.97 -20.86
N CYS A 500 -5.12 -15.56 -19.63
CA CYS A 500 -6.07 -16.27 -18.76
C CYS A 500 -7.54 -15.90 -19.02
N LEU A 501 -7.81 -14.92 -19.87
CA LEU A 501 -9.16 -14.51 -20.23
C LEU A 501 -9.80 -15.54 -21.17
N PRO A 502 -11.16 -15.67 -21.17
CA PRO A 502 -11.85 -16.48 -22.16
C PRO A 502 -11.49 -16.07 -23.58
N ALA A 503 -11.26 -17.06 -24.46
CA ALA A 503 -10.85 -16.84 -25.85
C ALA A 503 -11.95 -16.09 -26.67
N GLU A 504 -13.21 -16.27 -26.30
CA GLU A 504 -14.37 -15.63 -26.89
C GLU A 504 -14.44 -14.12 -26.62
N GLY A 505 -13.68 -13.63 -25.60
CA GLY A 505 -13.69 -12.24 -25.23
C GLY A 505 -15.09 -11.74 -24.83
N HIS A 506 -15.55 -10.65 -25.44
CA HIS A 506 -16.86 -10.06 -25.19
C HIS A 506 -18.05 -10.90 -25.72
N ASP A 507 -17.79 -11.85 -26.62
CA ASP A 507 -18.81 -12.74 -27.16
C ASP A 507 -19.11 -13.95 -26.26
N TRP A 508 -18.39 -14.09 -25.15
CA TRP A 508 -18.63 -15.14 -24.18
C TRP A 508 -20.04 -15.00 -23.57
N ILE A 509 -20.79 -16.08 -23.56
CA ILE A 509 -22.13 -16.19 -22.98
C ILE A 509 -22.23 -17.41 -22.07
N VAL A 510 -23.18 -17.38 -21.14
CA VAL A 510 -23.54 -18.57 -20.37
C VAL A 510 -23.98 -19.66 -21.35
N PRO A 511 -23.45 -20.90 -21.28
CA PRO A 511 -23.84 -21.96 -22.18
C PRO A 511 -25.37 -22.15 -22.23
N PRO A 512 -26.00 -22.21 -23.40
CA PRO A 512 -27.46 -22.29 -23.50
C PRO A 512 -28.03 -23.66 -23.06
N SER A 513 -27.24 -24.74 -23.14
CA SER A 513 -27.65 -26.06 -22.67
C SER A 513 -27.31 -26.24 -21.21
N MET A 514 -28.28 -26.69 -20.40
CA MET A 514 -28.06 -27.03 -18.99
C MET A 514 -27.21 -28.30 -18.79
N ASP A 515 -26.99 -29.08 -19.83
CA ASP A 515 -26.10 -30.26 -19.83
C ASP A 515 -24.60 -29.86 -19.97
N ASP A 516 -24.32 -28.58 -20.27
CA ASP A 516 -22.95 -28.11 -20.39
C ASP A 516 -22.23 -28.15 -19.01
N PRO A 517 -20.93 -28.49 -18.98
CA PRO A 517 -20.13 -28.47 -17.75
C PRO A 517 -20.21 -27.16 -16.96
N GLY A 518 -20.43 -26.03 -17.62
CA GLY A 518 -20.63 -24.72 -16.98
C GLY A 518 -21.85 -24.63 -16.09
N TRP A 519 -22.86 -25.49 -16.29
CA TRP A 519 -24.07 -25.60 -15.47
C TRP A 519 -23.93 -26.58 -14.30
N LYS A 520 -22.86 -27.33 -14.25
CA LYS A 520 -22.72 -28.37 -13.23
C LYS A 520 -22.89 -27.81 -11.83
N ASN A 521 -23.89 -28.38 -11.10
CA ASN A 521 -24.23 -27.96 -9.73
C ASN A 521 -24.64 -26.49 -9.59
N ARG A 522 -25.08 -25.84 -10.66
CA ARG A 522 -25.65 -24.49 -10.63
C ARG A 522 -27.17 -24.54 -10.61
N ARG A 523 -27.77 -23.68 -9.81
CA ARG A 523 -29.22 -23.50 -9.76
C ARG A 523 -29.65 -22.48 -10.80
N ASP A 524 -30.70 -22.80 -11.57
CA ASP A 524 -31.31 -21.84 -12.49
C ASP A 524 -32.24 -20.87 -11.74
N LEU A 525 -31.86 -19.61 -11.67
CA LEU A 525 -32.61 -18.53 -11.03
C LEU A 525 -33.01 -17.44 -12.03
N ARG A 526 -32.92 -17.70 -13.34
CA ARG A 526 -33.23 -16.73 -14.40
C ARG A 526 -34.70 -16.30 -14.41
N GLY A 527 -35.58 -17.11 -13.83
CA GLY A 527 -37.00 -16.80 -13.73
C GLY A 527 -37.38 -15.81 -12.64
N LEU A 528 -36.47 -15.49 -11.71
CA LEU A 528 -36.76 -14.59 -10.60
C LEU A 528 -36.69 -13.12 -11.03
N ASN A 529 -37.42 -12.25 -10.32
CA ASN A 529 -37.39 -10.79 -10.52
C ASN A 529 -36.21 -10.18 -9.74
N ILE A 530 -35.01 -10.35 -10.29
CA ILE A 530 -33.75 -9.87 -9.72
C ILE A 530 -33.44 -8.51 -10.31
N CYS A 531 -32.97 -7.56 -9.50
CA CYS A 531 -32.44 -6.28 -9.93
C CYS A 531 -31.19 -5.88 -9.14
N SER A 532 -30.37 -5.04 -9.72
CA SER A 532 -29.29 -4.36 -9.02
C SER A 532 -29.65 -2.92 -8.65
N ILE A 533 -29.03 -2.35 -7.59
CA ILE A 533 -29.20 -0.97 -7.16
C ILE A 533 -27.83 -0.42 -6.82
N ASP A 534 -27.30 0.47 -7.65
CA ASP A 534 -25.90 0.87 -7.69
C ASP A 534 -25.74 2.40 -7.75
N PRO A 535 -24.53 2.95 -7.58
CA PRO A 535 -24.24 4.35 -7.90
C PRO A 535 -24.45 4.64 -9.39
N ILE A 536 -24.83 5.87 -9.72
CA ILE A 536 -24.95 6.31 -11.12
C ILE A 536 -23.65 6.04 -11.89
N GLY A 537 -23.77 5.38 -13.05
CA GLY A 537 -22.65 5.06 -13.93
C GLY A 537 -21.80 3.85 -13.51
N CYS A 538 -22.26 3.05 -12.56
CA CYS A 538 -21.62 1.80 -12.20
C CYS A 538 -21.61 0.82 -13.38
N GLN A 539 -20.44 0.27 -13.71
CA GLN A 539 -20.27 -0.73 -14.76
C GLN A 539 -19.87 -2.10 -14.22
N ASP A 540 -19.28 -2.15 -13.04
CA ASP A 540 -18.82 -3.33 -12.32
C ASP A 540 -19.86 -3.75 -11.27
N ILE A 541 -21.03 -4.19 -11.72
CA ILE A 541 -22.15 -4.59 -10.85
C ILE A 541 -21.79 -5.91 -10.16
N ASP A 542 -21.43 -5.82 -8.88
CA ASP A 542 -21.06 -6.97 -8.06
C ASP A 542 -22.27 -7.74 -7.52
N ASP A 543 -23.37 -7.06 -7.21
CA ASP A 543 -24.49 -7.61 -6.46
C ASP A 543 -25.85 -7.30 -7.09
N ALA A 544 -26.78 -8.20 -6.90
CA ALA A 544 -28.18 -8.06 -7.28
C ALA A 544 -29.09 -8.71 -6.22
N LEU A 545 -30.30 -8.24 -6.11
CA LEU A 545 -31.24 -8.57 -5.05
C LEU A 545 -32.57 -9.04 -5.61
N HIS A 546 -33.26 -9.92 -4.88
CA HIS A 546 -34.67 -10.18 -5.07
C HIS A 546 -35.39 -10.47 -3.75
N ALA A 547 -36.69 -10.25 -3.74
CA ALA A 547 -37.57 -10.74 -2.67
C ALA A 547 -38.86 -11.24 -3.29
N ARG A 548 -39.46 -12.28 -2.70
CA ARG A 548 -40.80 -12.75 -3.05
C ARG A 548 -41.50 -13.31 -1.83
N PRO A 549 -42.84 -13.18 -1.75
CA PRO A 549 -43.60 -13.79 -0.67
C PRO A 549 -43.66 -15.32 -0.82
N LEU A 550 -43.63 -16.01 0.29
CA LEU A 550 -43.82 -17.45 0.38
C LEU A 550 -45.23 -17.79 0.87
N PRO A 551 -45.77 -19.00 0.57
CA PRO A 551 -47.12 -19.41 0.96
C PRO A 551 -47.34 -19.43 2.47
N ASN A 552 -46.31 -19.57 3.29
CA ASN A 552 -46.36 -19.58 4.75
C ASN A 552 -46.35 -18.17 5.38
N GLY A 553 -46.41 -17.12 4.59
CA GLY A 553 -46.37 -15.73 5.05
C GLY A 553 -44.97 -15.15 5.27
N ASN A 554 -43.92 -15.93 5.10
CA ASN A 554 -42.53 -15.48 5.10
C ASN A 554 -42.13 -14.92 3.73
N PHE A 555 -40.92 -14.43 3.65
CA PHE A 555 -40.32 -13.95 2.39
C PHE A 555 -39.09 -14.80 2.04
N GLU A 556 -38.95 -15.17 0.78
CA GLU A 556 -37.66 -15.59 0.23
C GLU A 556 -36.93 -14.32 -0.21
N VAL A 557 -35.73 -14.15 0.28
CA VAL A 557 -34.83 -13.05 -0.08
C VAL A 557 -33.54 -13.62 -0.60
N GLY A 558 -33.03 -13.07 -1.71
CA GLY A 558 -31.78 -13.50 -2.29
C GLY A 558 -30.84 -12.34 -2.53
N VAL A 559 -29.59 -12.59 -2.24
CA VAL A 559 -28.43 -11.77 -2.62
C VAL A 559 -27.59 -12.59 -3.59
N HIS A 560 -27.41 -12.07 -4.79
CA HIS A 560 -26.70 -12.71 -5.88
C HIS A 560 -25.43 -11.92 -6.16
N ILE A 561 -24.26 -12.55 -6.01
CA ILE A 561 -22.96 -11.92 -6.18
C ILE A 561 -22.30 -12.48 -7.42
N ALA A 562 -21.67 -11.63 -8.21
CA ALA A 562 -20.91 -12.01 -9.40
C ALA A 562 -19.93 -13.16 -9.12
N ASP A 563 -20.01 -14.26 -9.88
CA ASP A 563 -19.16 -15.43 -9.67
C ASP A 563 -17.77 -15.26 -10.32
N VAL A 564 -17.00 -14.33 -9.83
CA VAL A 564 -15.63 -14.06 -10.30
C VAL A 564 -14.74 -15.30 -10.15
N SER A 565 -15.01 -16.15 -9.15
CA SER A 565 -14.21 -17.36 -8.91
C SER A 565 -14.34 -18.40 -10.02
N HIS A 566 -15.35 -18.28 -10.89
CA HIS A 566 -15.46 -19.08 -12.10
C HIS A 566 -14.36 -18.76 -13.10
N PHE A 567 -14.05 -17.50 -13.31
CA PHE A 567 -13.06 -17.02 -14.27
C PHE A 567 -11.63 -16.97 -13.69
N VAL A 568 -11.49 -16.51 -12.45
CA VAL A 568 -10.20 -16.37 -11.77
C VAL A 568 -9.87 -17.65 -11.02
N LYS A 569 -9.18 -18.57 -11.70
CA LYS A 569 -8.81 -19.86 -11.09
C LYS A 569 -7.61 -19.72 -10.15
N PRO A 570 -7.59 -20.48 -9.03
CA PRO A 570 -6.50 -20.42 -8.05
C PRO A 570 -5.13 -20.73 -8.68
N ASN A 571 -4.11 -19.99 -8.28
CA ASN A 571 -2.69 -20.19 -8.64
C ASN A 571 -2.34 -19.96 -10.12
N ASN A 572 -3.22 -19.38 -10.93
CA ASN A 572 -2.85 -18.92 -12.27
C ASN A 572 -2.28 -17.50 -12.24
N ALA A 573 -1.85 -16.96 -13.39
CA ALA A 573 -1.28 -15.61 -13.48
C ALA A 573 -2.29 -14.51 -13.10
N MET A 574 -3.56 -14.68 -13.45
CA MET A 574 -4.66 -13.77 -13.10
C MET A 574 -4.85 -13.68 -11.58
N ASP A 575 -4.90 -14.83 -10.90
CA ASP A 575 -5.02 -14.92 -9.45
C ASP A 575 -3.83 -14.29 -8.72
N ALA A 576 -2.62 -14.54 -9.21
CA ALA A 576 -1.40 -13.93 -8.67
C ALA A 576 -1.42 -12.40 -8.78
N GLU A 577 -1.82 -11.87 -9.94
CA GLU A 577 -1.92 -10.42 -10.16
C GLU A 577 -3.02 -9.79 -9.30
N ALA A 578 -4.21 -10.40 -9.25
CA ALA A 578 -5.31 -9.94 -8.39
C ALA A 578 -4.90 -9.93 -6.90
N SER A 579 -4.17 -10.95 -6.45
CA SER A 579 -3.63 -11.01 -5.08
C SER A 579 -2.62 -9.91 -4.79
N ILE A 580 -1.77 -9.53 -5.76
CA ILE A 580 -0.79 -8.43 -5.63
C ILE A 580 -1.50 -7.09 -5.56
N ARG A 581 -2.47 -6.83 -6.45
CA ARG A 581 -3.27 -5.59 -6.46
C ARG A 581 -4.16 -5.47 -5.24
N GLY A 582 -4.74 -6.58 -4.78
CA GLY A 582 -5.54 -6.72 -3.56
C GLY A 582 -6.91 -6.05 -3.60
N THR A 583 -7.04 -4.92 -4.29
CA THR A 583 -8.30 -4.17 -4.46
C THR A 583 -8.24 -3.24 -5.65
N THR A 584 -9.40 -2.89 -6.21
CA THR A 584 -9.54 -1.79 -7.16
C THR A 584 -9.38 -0.45 -6.43
N VAL A 585 -8.71 0.51 -7.06
CA VAL A 585 -8.50 1.85 -6.52
C VAL A 585 -9.37 2.85 -7.31
N TYR A 586 -10.21 3.58 -6.61
CA TYR A 586 -11.10 4.59 -7.18
C TYR A 586 -10.51 5.98 -6.96
N LEU A 587 -10.13 6.64 -8.05
CA LEU A 587 -9.76 8.05 -8.08
C LEU A 587 -10.94 8.85 -8.63
N VAL A 588 -10.87 10.16 -8.56
CA VAL A 588 -11.96 11.03 -9.07
C VAL A 588 -12.11 10.91 -10.58
N ASP A 589 -11.01 10.85 -11.32
CA ASP A 589 -10.96 10.84 -12.79
C ASP A 589 -10.86 9.46 -13.42
N LYS A 590 -10.42 8.47 -12.68
CA LYS A 590 -10.19 7.11 -13.19
C LYS A 590 -10.22 6.04 -12.13
N ARG A 591 -10.34 4.81 -12.58
CA ARG A 591 -10.31 3.61 -11.78
C ARG A 591 -9.08 2.77 -12.15
N ILE A 592 -8.38 2.23 -11.15
CA ILE A 592 -7.29 1.26 -11.33
C ILE A 592 -7.81 -0.10 -10.92
N ASP A 593 -8.12 -0.92 -11.89
CA ASP A 593 -8.83 -2.18 -11.68
C ASP A 593 -7.95 -3.29 -11.10
N MET A 594 -8.54 -4.11 -10.22
CA MET A 594 -7.93 -5.34 -9.71
C MET A 594 -7.88 -6.42 -10.77
N LEU A 595 -8.88 -6.49 -11.63
CA LEU A 595 -9.03 -7.46 -12.72
C LEU A 595 -9.10 -6.74 -14.07
N PRO A 596 -8.74 -7.41 -15.19
CA PRO A 596 -8.94 -6.84 -16.52
C PRO A 596 -10.40 -6.44 -16.77
N MET A 597 -10.59 -5.34 -17.51
CA MET A 597 -11.92 -4.75 -17.78
C MET A 597 -12.90 -5.77 -18.37
N LEU A 598 -12.46 -6.69 -19.22
CA LEU A 598 -13.31 -7.74 -19.78
C LEU A 598 -14.05 -8.54 -18.69
N LEU A 599 -13.35 -8.89 -17.61
CA LEU A 599 -13.98 -9.56 -16.47
C LEU A 599 -14.79 -8.57 -15.62
N GLY A 600 -14.16 -7.47 -15.22
CA GLY A 600 -14.74 -6.57 -14.21
C GLY A 600 -15.99 -5.83 -14.69
N THR A 601 -15.99 -5.34 -15.93
CA THR A 601 -17.10 -4.51 -16.45
C THR A 601 -18.00 -5.25 -17.43
N ASP A 602 -17.68 -6.50 -17.77
CA ASP A 602 -18.49 -7.28 -18.70
C ASP A 602 -18.84 -8.67 -18.17
N LEU A 603 -17.97 -9.64 -18.29
CA LEU A 603 -18.33 -11.06 -18.07
C LEU A 603 -18.79 -11.38 -16.65
N CYS A 604 -18.21 -10.73 -15.64
CA CYS A 604 -18.63 -10.90 -14.25
C CYS A 604 -19.73 -9.94 -13.83
N SER A 605 -19.82 -8.74 -14.45
CA SER A 605 -20.80 -7.72 -14.09
C SER A 605 -22.24 -8.24 -14.29
N LEU A 606 -23.07 -8.13 -13.26
CA LEU A 606 -24.47 -8.58 -13.26
C LEU A 606 -25.38 -7.62 -14.03
N LYS A 607 -25.01 -7.34 -15.29
CA LYS A 607 -25.74 -6.45 -16.18
C LYS A 607 -27.21 -6.89 -16.37
N PRO A 608 -28.16 -5.94 -16.53
CA PRO A 608 -29.55 -6.28 -16.80
C PRO A 608 -29.72 -6.95 -18.17
N TYR A 609 -30.72 -7.81 -18.27
CA TYR A 609 -31.16 -8.52 -19.48
C TYR A 609 -30.19 -9.59 -20.00
N VAL A 610 -29.04 -9.78 -19.36
CA VAL A 610 -28.00 -10.75 -19.76
C VAL A 610 -27.90 -11.86 -18.72
N GLU A 611 -27.68 -13.08 -19.17
CA GLU A 611 -27.43 -14.21 -18.28
C GLU A 611 -26.02 -14.15 -17.72
N ARG A 612 -25.88 -14.32 -16.40
CA ARG A 612 -24.59 -14.24 -15.71
C ARG A 612 -24.48 -15.34 -14.65
N TYR A 613 -23.25 -15.82 -14.45
CA TYR A 613 -22.93 -16.65 -13.32
C TYR A 613 -22.91 -15.84 -12.04
N ALA A 614 -23.58 -16.38 -11.01
CA ALA A 614 -23.64 -15.77 -9.70
C ALA A 614 -23.35 -16.80 -8.59
N PHE A 615 -22.98 -16.29 -7.43
CA PHE A 615 -23.00 -17.02 -6.18
C PHE A 615 -24.10 -16.43 -5.32
N SER A 616 -25.12 -17.21 -5.04
CA SER A 616 -26.35 -16.76 -4.40
C SER A 616 -26.42 -17.19 -2.94
N CYS A 617 -26.80 -16.24 -2.08
CA CYS A 617 -27.27 -16.48 -0.73
C CYS A 617 -28.78 -16.31 -0.71
N LEU A 618 -29.53 -17.33 -0.31
CA LEU A 618 -30.98 -17.35 -0.24
C LEU A 618 -31.42 -17.56 1.20
N TRP A 619 -32.31 -16.71 1.67
CA TRP A 619 -32.87 -16.84 3.02
C TRP A 619 -34.37 -16.90 2.96
N GLU A 620 -34.95 -17.71 3.89
CA GLU A 620 -36.32 -17.55 4.30
C GLU A 620 -36.36 -16.65 5.53
N ILE A 621 -37.07 -15.52 5.42
CA ILE A 621 -37.11 -14.46 6.42
C ILE A 621 -38.55 -14.18 6.81
N THR A 622 -38.84 -14.10 8.12
CA THR A 622 -40.13 -13.71 8.62
C THR A 622 -40.42 -12.23 8.38
N PRO A 623 -41.72 -11.79 8.46
CA PRO A 623 -42.05 -10.36 8.43
C PRO A 623 -41.31 -9.53 9.50
N ASP A 624 -40.89 -10.13 10.60
CA ASP A 624 -40.12 -9.46 11.66
C ASP A 624 -38.61 -9.53 11.48
N ALA A 625 -38.18 -9.88 10.26
CA ALA A 625 -36.77 -9.98 9.89
C ALA A 625 -36.00 -11.02 10.73
N GLU A 626 -36.63 -12.18 11.08
CA GLU A 626 -35.95 -13.34 11.64
C GLU A 626 -35.59 -14.32 10.52
N ILE A 627 -34.37 -14.83 10.55
CA ILE A 627 -33.86 -15.76 9.54
C ILE A 627 -34.30 -17.18 9.96
N VAL A 628 -35.13 -17.81 9.15
CA VAL A 628 -35.63 -19.19 9.38
C VAL A 628 -34.65 -20.20 8.78
N ASN A 629 -34.17 -19.92 7.55
CA ASN A 629 -33.25 -20.79 6.82
C ASN A 629 -32.29 -19.97 5.96
N ALA A 630 -31.12 -20.54 5.70
CA ALA A 630 -30.12 -19.94 4.80
C ALA A 630 -29.52 -21.02 3.88
N GLU A 631 -29.55 -20.78 2.60
CA GLU A 631 -29.01 -21.64 1.55
C GLU A 631 -27.96 -20.89 0.73
N TYR A 632 -26.89 -21.57 0.34
CA TYR A 632 -25.82 -21.00 -0.50
C TYR A 632 -25.65 -21.87 -1.74
N THR A 633 -25.66 -21.28 -2.90
CA THR A 633 -25.56 -22.02 -4.17
C THR A 633 -24.90 -21.21 -5.27
N LYS A 634 -24.14 -21.89 -6.11
CA LYS A 634 -23.76 -21.33 -7.40
C LYS A 634 -25.01 -21.30 -8.29
N SER A 635 -25.18 -20.26 -9.06
CA SER A 635 -26.41 -20.04 -9.83
C SER A 635 -26.15 -19.42 -11.19
N VAL A 636 -27.18 -19.40 -12.02
CA VAL A 636 -27.29 -18.58 -13.22
C VAL A 636 -28.47 -17.66 -13.01
N ILE A 637 -28.25 -16.37 -13.16
CA ILE A 637 -29.27 -15.32 -12.99
C ILE A 637 -29.43 -14.51 -14.28
N LYS A 638 -30.54 -13.81 -14.38
CA LYS A 638 -30.82 -12.80 -15.41
C LYS A 638 -31.46 -11.59 -14.74
N SER A 639 -30.69 -10.55 -14.49
CA SER A 639 -31.21 -9.33 -13.88
C SER A 639 -32.26 -8.69 -14.78
N ARG A 640 -33.37 -8.24 -14.20
CA ARG A 640 -34.47 -7.58 -14.92
C ARG A 640 -34.22 -6.10 -15.15
N GLU A 641 -33.47 -5.45 -14.23
CA GLU A 641 -33.20 -4.02 -14.29
C GLU A 641 -31.96 -3.70 -13.46
N ALA A 642 -31.28 -2.60 -13.81
CA ALA A 642 -30.22 -2.01 -13.00
C ALA A 642 -30.62 -0.57 -12.67
N PHE A 643 -30.87 -0.29 -11.41
CA PHE A 643 -31.28 1.01 -10.92
C PHE A 643 -30.10 1.81 -10.35
N SER A 644 -30.16 3.13 -10.53
CA SER A 644 -29.39 3.99 -9.62
C SER A 644 -30.09 4.06 -8.26
N TYR A 645 -29.33 4.40 -7.20
CA TYR A 645 -29.95 4.61 -5.89
C TYR A 645 -31.08 5.64 -5.92
N GLU A 646 -30.89 6.70 -6.69
CA GLU A 646 -31.85 7.79 -6.87
C GLU A 646 -33.11 7.32 -7.62
N ASP A 647 -32.95 6.52 -8.67
CA ASP A 647 -34.09 6.02 -9.46
C ASP A 647 -34.89 4.96 -8.70
N ALA A 648 -34.19 4.08 -7.98
CA ALA A 648 -34.83 3.13 -7.06
C ALA A 648 -35.62 3.87 -5.96
N GLN A 649 -35.06 4.96 -5.40
CA GLN A 649 -35.73 5.75 -4.37
C GLN A 649 -36.99 6.40 -4.90
N LYS A 650 -36.91 7.09 -6.04
CA LYS A 650 -38.10 7.69 -6.71
C LYS A 650 -39.21 6.66 -6.96
N ARG A 651 -38.80 5.45 -7.41
CA ARG A 651 -39.75 4.38 -7.74
C ARG A 651 -40.45 3.82 -6.51
N VAL A 652 -39.72 3.67 -5.40
CA VAL A 652 -40.26 3.23 -4.11
C VAL A 652 -41.19 4.27 -3.50
N ASP A 653 -40.84 5.55 -3.63
CA ASP A 653 -41.60 6.67 -3.06
C ASP A 653 -42.87 7.00 -3.85
N ASP A 654 -42.97 6.55 -5.12
CA ASP A 654 -44.15 6.79 -5.98
C ASP A 654 -45.23 5.70 -5.75
N PRO A 655 -46.34 6.03 -5.09
CA PRO A 655 -47.42 5.07 -4.82
C PRO A 655 -48.10 4.52 -6.10
N SER A 656 -47.95 5.21 -7.23
CA SER A 656 -48.55 4.77 -8.52
C SER A 656 -47.80 3.57 -9.11
N GLN A 657 -46.54 3.34 -8.74
CA GLN A 657 -45.74 2.23 -9.20
C GLN A 657 -46.09 0.96 -8.42
N GLN A 658 -46.89 0.06 -9.05
CA GLN A 658 -47.41 -1.16 -8.40
C GLN A 658 -46.94 -2.43 -9.12
N ASP A 659 -45.92 -2.33 -9.98
CA ASP A 659 -45.35 -3.51 -10.64
C ASP A 659 -44.64 -4.43 -9.60
N GLU A 660 -44.50 -5.68 -9.98
CA GLU A 660 -43.95 -6.72 -9.09
C GLU A 660 -42.53 -6.40 -8.65
N LEU A 661 -41.71 -5.83 -9.51
CA LEU A 661 -40.31 -5.48 -9.19
C LEU A 661 -40.25 -4.37 -8.11
N THR A 662 -41.09 -3.33 -8.28
CA THR A 662 -41.22 -2.24 -7.28
C THR A 662 -41.73 -2.74 -5.95
N THR A 663 -42.68 -3.68 -5.96
CA THR A 663 -43.22 -4.32 -4.77
C THR A 663 -42.14 -5.12 -4.04
N ASN A 664 -41.29 -5.84 -4.79
CA ASN A 664 -40.15 -6.57 -4.24
C ASN A 664 -39.12 -5.64 -3.58
N ILE A 665 -38.81 -4.50 -4.23
CA ILE A 665 -37.89 -3.50 -3.67
C ILE A 665 -38.47 -2.90 -2.35
N ARG A 666 -39.79 -2.62 -2.30
CA ARG A 666 -40.45 -2.16 -1.07
C ARG A 666 -40.41 -3.20 0.05
N THR A 667 -40.55 -4.50 -0.28
CA THR A 667 -40.38 -5.58 0.68
C THR A 667 -38.95 -5.62 1.23
N LEU A 668 -37.94 -5.50 0.37
CA LEU A 668 -36.55 -5.40 0.77
C LEU A 668 -36.32 -4.18 1.67
N LEU A 669 -36.89 -3.01 1.32
CA LEU A 669 -36.77 -1.80 2.12
C LEU A 669 -37.38 -1.96 3.52
N MET A 670 -38.56 -2.59 3.60
CA MET A 670 -39.20 -2.88 4.89
C MET A 670 -38.33 -3.77 5.78
N LEU A 671 -37.79 -4.86 5.23
CA LEU A 671 -36.92 -5.80 5.96
C LEU A 671 -35.59 -5.14 6.35
N SER A 672 -34.99 -4.36 5.44
CA SER A 672 -33.72 -3.67 5.72
C SER A 672 -33.83 -2.68 6.90
N LYS A 673 -34.95 -1.95 7.01
CA LYS A 673 -35.20 -1.07 8.15
C LYS A 673 -35.24 -1.85 9.47
N LYS A 674 -35.82 -3.03 9.49
CA LYS A 674 -35.85 -3.92 10.66
C LYS A 674 -34.47 -4.47 10.98
N PHE A 675 -33.68 -4.89 9.99
CA PHE A 675 -32.30 -5.34 10.19
C PHE A 675 -31.42 -4.21 10.74
N LYS A 676 -31.54 -3.01 10.17
CA LYS A 676 -30.82 -1.82 10.67
C LYS A 676 -31.16 -1.54 12.12
N GLN A 677 -32.46 -1.57 12.49
CA GLN A 677 -32.87 -1.36 13.87
C GLN A 677 -32.27 -2.41 14.81
N LYS A 678 -32.35 -3.70 14.49
CA LYS A 678 -31.74 -4.76 15.28
C LYS A 678 -30.23 -4.57 15.46
N ARG A 679 -29.54 -4.14 14.42
CA ARG A 679 -28.10 -3.87 14.45
C ARG A 679 -27.77 -2.66 15.33
N MET A 680 -28.55 -1.60 15.24
CA MET A 680 -28.38 -0.42 16.09
C MET A 680 -28.66 -0.76 17.55
N ASP A 681 -29.72 -1.55 17.83
CA ASP A 681 -30.04 -2.04 19.16
C ASP A 681 -28.95 -2.96 19.73
N ALA A 682 -28.19 -3.65 18.90
CA ALA A 682 -27.02 -4.43 19.29
C ALA A 682 -25.77 -3.56 19.58
N GLY A 683 -25.83 -2.23 19.32
CA GLY A 683 -24.77 -1.28 19.57
C GLY A 683 -23.84 -1.04 18.38
N ALA A 684 -24.35 -1.19 17.16
CA ALA A 684 -23.62 -0.76 15.98
C ALA A 684 -23.44 0.76 15.96
N LEU A 685 -22.28 1.20 15.48
CA LEU A 685 -21.94 2.63 15.46
C LEU A 685 -22.37 3.25 14.12
N SER A 686 -23.12 4.34 14.21
CA SER A 686 -23.30 5.25 13.07
C SER A 686 -22.15 6.26 13.07
N LEU A 687 -21.11 5.97 12.27
CA LEU A 687 -19.96 6.85 12.11
C LEU A 687 -20.19 7.75 10.90
N SER A 688 -19.70 8.99 10.96
CA SER A 688 -19.76 9.94 9.87
C SER A 688 -18.38 10.13 9.26
N SER A 689 -18.32 10.17 7.95
CA SER A 689 -17.17 10.72 7.21
C SER A 689 -17.67 11.81 6.26
N PRO A 690 -16.87 12.87 6.03
CA PRO A 690 -17.23 13.86 5.05
C PRO A 690 -17.11 13.23 3.66
N GLU A 691 -18.24 12.91 3.03
CA GLU A 691 -18.27 12.42 1.66
C GLU A 691 -18.71 13.55 0.72
N VAL A 692 -17.79 13.99 -0.12
CA VAL A 692 -18.05 14.93 -1.20
C VAL A 692 -17.85 14.24 -2.54
N ARG A 693 -18.62 14.63 -3.52
CA ARG A 693 -18.51 14.20 -4.91
C ARG A 693 -18.10 15.40 -5.76
N VAL A 694 -17.01 15.22 -6.49
CA VAL A 694 -16.55 16.18 -7.49
C VAL A 694 -17.28 15.87 -8.79
N GLU A 695 -18.02 16.84 -9.33
CA GLU A 695 -18.64 16.73 -10.65
C GLU A 695 -17.62 17.08 -11.72
N MET A 696 -17.48 16.21 -12.71
CA MET A 696 -16.52 16.35 -13.79
C MET A 696 -17.21 16.71 -15.08
N GLU A 697 -16.59 17.53 -15.92
CA GLU A 697 -16.99 17.73 -17.28
C GLU A 697 -16.77 16.46 -18.12
N SER A 698 -17.76 16.10 -18.93
CA SER A 698 -17.73 14.82 -19.66
C SER A 698 -16.64 14.74 -20.73
N GLU A 699 -16.24 15.86 -21.32
CA GLU A 699 -15.27 15.88 -22.42
C GLU A 699 -13.81 16.06 -21.94
N THR A 700 -13.59 16.95 -20.98
CA THR A 700 -12.22 17.29 -20.52
C THR A 700 -11.82 16.55 -19.24
N SER A 701 -12.80 15.96 -18.54
CA SER A 701 -12.62 15.43 -17.17
C SER A 701 -12.06 16.48 -16.22
N ASP A 702 -12.46 17.74 -16.39
CA ASP A 702 -12.14 18.83 -15.47
C ASP A 702 -13.25 18.99 -14.43
N PRO A 703 -12.92 19.34 -13.18
CA PRO A 703 -13.91 19.47 -12.12
C PRO A 703 -14.74 20.74 -12.32
N ILE A 704 -16.08 20.58 -12.31
CA ILE A 704 -17.04 21.66 -12.47
C ILE A 704 -17.56 22.16 -11.13
N ASP A 705 -17.97 21.24 -10.25
CA ASP A 705 -18.61 21.56 -8.97
C ASP A 705 -18.35 20.46 -7.92
N ILE A 706 -18.62 20.80 -6.67
CA ILE A 706 -18.44 19.89 -5.53
C ILE A 706 -19.78 19.81 -4.79
N LYS A 707 -20.32 18.60 -4.68
CA LYS A 707 -21.59 18.31 -4.02
C LYS A 707 -21.42 17.37 -2.84
N GLN A 708 -22.17 17.60 -1.79
CA GLN A 708 -22.31 16.65 -0.70
C GLN A 708 -23.17 15.46 -1.14
N LYS A 709 -22.76 14.26 -0.78
CA LYS A 709 -23.52 13.04 -1.05
C LYS A 709 -24.72 12.97 -0.11
N LYS A 710 -25.93 12.90 -0.70
CA LYS A 710 -27.16 12.68 0.06
C LYS A 710 -27.30 11.20 0.40
N HIS A 711 -27.65 10.88 1.63
CA HIS A 711 -27.96 9.53 2.06
C HIS A 711 -29.42 9.20 1.72
N LEU A 712 -29.64 8.09 0.99
CA LEU A 712 -30.95 7.60 0.59
C LEU A 712 -31.30 6.30 1.32
N ASP A 713 -32.60 6.03 1.51
CA ASP A 713 -33.08 4.78 2.12
C ASP A 713 -32.66 3.55 1.30
N THR A 714 -32.60 3.67 -0.03
CA THR A 714 -32.14 2.63 -0.94
C THR A 714 -30.66 2.28 -0.76
N MET A 715 -29.82 3.23 -0.37
CA MET A 715 -28.42 2.93 0.00
C MET A 715 -28.37 2.08 1.28
N SER A 716 -29.17 2.43 2.29
CA SER A 716 -29.30 1.62 3.51
C SER A 716 -29.85 0.23 3.24
N LEU A 717 -30.80 0.12 2.29
CA LEU A 717 -31.36 -1.17 1.87
C LEU A 717 -30.26 -2.12 1.39
N VAL A 718 -29.45 -1.68 0.43
CA VAL A 718 -28.36 -2.50 -0.14
C VAL A 718 -27.33 -2.80 0.93
N GLU A 719 -26.93 -1.81 1.74
CA GLU A 719 -25.97 -1.98 2.83
C GLU A 719 -26.38 -3.12 3.79
N GLU A 720 -27.63 -3.13 4.27
CA GLU A 720 -28.08 -4.13 5.26
C GLU A 720 -28.09 -5.54 4.69
N PHE A 721 -28.48 -5.74 3.42
CA PHE A 721 -28.43 -7.07 2.80
C PHE A 721 -27.00 -7.51 2.47
N MET A 722 -26.11 -6.58 2.14
CA MET A 722 -24.68 -6.88 1.99
C MET A 722 -24.06 -7.28 3.34
N LEU A 723 -24.40 -6.60 4.43
CA LEU A 723 -23.98 -6.96 5.78
C LEU A 723 -24.51 -8.34 6.18
N LEU A 724 -25.78 -8.64 5.89
CA LEU A 724 -26.38 -9.95 6.14
C LEU A 724 -25.62 -11.05 5.39
N ALA A 725 -25.36 -10.88 4.10
CA ALA A 725 -24.62 -11.85 3.29
C ALA A 725 -23.20 -12.07 3.83
N ASN A 726 -22.47 -11.00 4.12
CA ASN A 726 -21.11 -11.05 4.64
C ASN A 726 -21.04 -11.79 5.98
N THR A 727 -21.98 -11.52 6.90
CA THR A 727 -22.06 -12.18 8.22
C THR A 727 -22.43 -13.66 8.09
N SER A 728 -23.45 -13.98 7.27
CA SER A 728 -23.89 -15.36 7.02
C SER A 728 -22.78 -16.21 6.41
N VAL A 729 -22.09 -15.68 5.40
CA VAL A 729 -20.96 -16.36 4.76
C VAL A 729 -19.79 -16.52 5.74
N ALA A 730 -19.47 -15.50 6.56
CA ALA A 730 -18.43 -15.60 7.58
C ALA A 730 -18.68 -16.77 8.54
N ALA A 731 -19.89 -16.91 9.04
CA ALA A 731 -20.28 -18.03 9.89
C ALA A 731 -20.14 -19.38 9.19
N LYS A 732 -20.58 -19.48 7.92
CA LYS A 732 -20.50 -20.71 7.13
C LYS A 732 -19.07 -21.14 6.84
N ILE A 733 -18.20 -20.23 6.37
CA ILE A 733 -16.80 -20.56 6.08
C ILE A 733 -15.99 -20.87 7.35
N TYR A 734 -16.28 -20.17 8.45
CA TYR A 734 -15.64 -20.46 9.73
C TYR A 734 -16.02 -21.84 10.27
N SER A 735 -17.31 -22.23 10.19
CA SER A 735 -17.74 -23.56 10.62
C SER A 735 -17.05 -24.67 9.81
N ALA A 736 -16.82 -24.47 8.52
CA ALA A 736 -16.15 -25.44 7.66
C ALA A 736 -14.60 -25.41 7.82
N PHE A 737 -14.01 -24.24 8.06
CA PHE A 737 -12.56 -24.04 8.11
C PHE A 737 -12.10 -23.21 9.31
N PRO A 738 -12.25 -23.72 10.56
CA PRO A 738 -12.00 -22.95 11.79
C PRO A 738 -10.57 -22.38 11.90
N GLN A 739 -9.58 -22.98 11.20
CA GLN A 739 -8.18 -22.59 11.25
C GLN A 739 -7.73 -21.69 10.08
N THR A 740 -8.52 -21.64 9.02
CA THR A 740 -8.10 -20.99 7.77
C THR A 740 -9.21 -20.17 7.10
N ALA A 741 -10.27 -19.82 7.83
CA ALA A 741 -11.27 -18.89 7.31
C ALA A 741 -10.66 -17.48 7.17
N MET A 742 -10.90 -16.83 6.03
CA MET A 742 -10.57 -15.41 5.85
C MET A 742 -11.71 -14.57 6.42
N LEU A 743 -11.41 -13.86 7.48
CA LEU A 743 -12.38 -13.03 8.20
C LEU A 743 -11.89 -11.58 8.25
N ARG A 744 -12.79 -10.68 8.64
CA ARG A 744 -12.50 -9.27 8.85
C ARG A 744 -12.97 -8.87 10.25
N ARG A 745 -12.08 -8.25 11.01
CA ARG A 745 -12.35 -7.76 12.36
C ARG A 745 -12.14 -6.26 12.48
N HIS A 746 -12.79 -5.68 13.44
CA HIS A 746 -12.55 -4.31 13.88
C HIS A 746 -12.33 -4.36 15.39
N ALA A 747 -11.10 -4.27 15.81
CA ALA A 747 -10.76 -4.32 17.23
C ALA A 747 -11.40 -3.17 17.99
N ALA A 748 -11.83 -3.42 19.23
CA ALA A 748 -12.27 -2.35 20.11
C ALA A 748 -11.13 -1.35 20.32
N PRO A 749 -11.38 -0.06 20.15
CA PRO A 749 -10.34 0.96 20.34
C PRO A 749 -9.97 1.06 21.83
N PRO A 750 -8.67 1.27 22.14
CA PRO A 750 -8.27 1.59 23.51
C PRO A 750 -9.02 2.82 24.04
N LYS A 751 -9.45 2.79 25.28
CA LYS A 751 -10.14 3.94 25.92
C LYS A 751 -9.30 5.21 25.86
N THR A 752 -7.98 5.06 25.93
CA THR A 752 -7.02 6.16 25.84
C THR A 752 -7.08 6.95 24.52
N ASN A 753 -7.56 6.32 23.42
CA ASN A 753 -7.74 7.03 22.15
C ASN A 753 -8.84 8.11 22.24
N PHE A 754 -9.81 7.92 23.13
CA PHE A 754 -10.95 8.81 23.30
C PHE A 754 -10.77 9.83 24.43
N GLU A 755 -9.73 9.70 25.26
CA GLU A 755 -9.52 10.59 26.43
C GLU A 755 -9.53 12.06 26.04
N GLU A 756 -8.83 12.41 24.96
CA GLU A 756 -8.76 13.78 24.46
C GLU A 756 -10.14 14.28 24.01
N LEU A 757 -10.84 13.51 23.18
CA LEU A 757 -12.18 13.85 22.71
C LEU A 757 -13.19 13.94 23.85
N ALA A 758 -13.13 13.01 24.80
CA ALA A 758 -14.00 13.02 25.99
C ALA A 758 -13.77 14.28 26.85
N ASN A 759 -12.49 14.66 27.06
CA ASN A 759 -12.15 15.87 27.77
C ASN A 759 -12.62 17.15 27.03
N GLN A 760 -12.43 17.19 25.72
CA GLN A 760 -12.88 18.29 24.86
C GLN A 760 -14.40 18.49 24.92
N LEU A 761 -15.20 17.42 24.85
CA LEU A 761 -16.66 17.48 24.96
C LEU A 761 -17.11 17.89 26.35
N LYS A 762 -16.46 17.40 27.40
CA LYS A 762 -16.75 17.75 28.79
C LYS A 762 -16.50 19.24 29.06
N VAL A 763 -15.30 19.72 28.66
CA VAL A 763 -14.91 21.12 28.92
C VAL A 763 -15.74 22.10 28.08
N LYS A 764 -15.97 21.78 26.79
CA LYS A 764 -16.63 22.74 25.88
C LYS A 764 -18.15 22.69 25.88
N ARG A 765 -18.76 21.54 26.22
CA ARG A 765 -20.22 21.33 26.12
C ARG A 765 -20.82 20.65 27.34
N GLY A 766 -20.04 20.30 28.35
CA GLY A 766 -20.50 19.57 29.54
C GLY A 766 -21.01 18.14 29.21
N LEU A 767 -20.66 17.61 28.04
CA LEU A 767 -21.08 16.28 27.56
C LEU A 767 -20.09 15.22 28.03
N GLU A 768 -20.61 14.10 28.51
CA GLU A 768 -19.81 12.94 28.94
C GLU A 768 -19.80 11.89 27.81
N LEU A 769 -18.61 11.48 27.37
CA LEU A 769 -18.42 10.42 26.37
C LEU A 769 -18.09 9.10 27.07
N LYS A 770 -19.00 8.12 26.99
CA LYS A 770 -18.82 6.78 27.56
C LYS A 770 -18.28 5.83 26.49
N VAL A 771 -17.16 5.16 26.78
CA VAL A 771 -16.44 4.30 25.84
C VAL A 771 -16.25 2.87 26.37
N GLY A 772 -17.07 2.43 27.29
CA GLY A 772 -16.99 1.09 27.89
C GLY A 772 -17.36 -0.03 26.91
N SER A 773 -18.32 0.21 26.05
CA SER A 773 -18.76 -0.72 25.00
C SER A 773 -19.15 0.05 23.73
N SER A 774 -19.33 -0.66 22.61
CA SER A 774 -19.82 -0.06 21.36
C SER A 774 -21.21 0.56 21.54
N ARG A 775 -22.08 -0.08 22.33
CA ARG A 775 -23.43 0.41 22.63
C ARG A 775 -23.39 1.72 23.46
N GLU A 776 -22.63 1.75 24.55
CA GLU A 776 -22.47 2.98 25.33
C GLU A 776 -21.92 4.13 24.52
N LEU A 777 -20.95 3.83 23.62
CA LEU A 777 -20.41 4.84 22.72
C LEU A 777 -21.45 5.31 21.71
N ALA A 778 -22.25 4.40 21.12
CA ALA A 778 -23.34 4.73 20.20
C ALA A 778 -24.36 5.65 20.87
N ASP A 779 -24.90 5.22 22.02
CA ASP A 779 -25.90 5.98 22.81
C ASP A 779 -25.39 7.38 23.21
N THR A 780 -24.12 7.45 23.57
CA THR A 780 -23.51 8.75 23.95
C THR A 780 -23.30 9.67 22.76
N LEU A 781 -22.86 9.12 21.60
CA LEU A 781 -22.73 9.89 20.38
C LEU A 781 -24.09 10.38 19.86
N ASP A 782 -25.15 9.59 20.01
CA ASP A 782 -26.51 10.03 19.68
C ASP A 782 -26.98 11.18 20.57
N GLY A 783 -26.52 11.22 21.83
CA GLY A 783 -26.78 12.29 22.77
C GLY A 783 -25.93 13.56 22.57
N CYS A 784 -24.87 13.52 21.75
CA CYS A 784 -24.02 14.68 21.47
C CYS A 784 -24.69 15.60 20.45
N VAL A 785 -25.74 16.29 20.85
CA VAL A 785 -26.48 17.25 20.00
C VAL A 785 -26.37 18.66 20.57
N ASP A 786 -26.30 19.65 19.68
CA ASP A 786 -26.39 21.08 20.00
C ASP A 786 -27.59 21.65 19.24
N PRO A 787 -28.63 22.14 19.95
CA PRO A 787 -29.83 22.68 19.31
C PRO A 787 -29.57 23.87 18.40
N ASP A 788 -28.54 24.65 18.69
CA ASP A 788 -28.17 25.84 17.92
C ASP A 788 -27.26 25.54 16.73
N GLU A 789 -26.60 24.34 16.72
CA GLU A 789 -25.68 23.94 15.67
C GLU A 789 -25.92 22.48 15.22
N PRO A 790 -26.76 22.27 14.20
CA PRO A 790 -27.11 20.92 13.72
C PRO A 790 -25.92 20.09 13.23
N PHE A 791 -24.85 20.73 12.78
CA PHE A 791 -23.67 20.04 12.29
C PHE A 791 -22.77 19.49 13.43
N PHE A 792 -22.95 19.94 14.66
CA PHE A 792 -22.12 19.55 15.81
C PHE A 792 -22.06 18.04 16.01
N ASN A 793 -23.18 17.31 15.95
CA ASN A 793 -23.20 15.85 16.09
C ASN A 793 -22.35 15.17 14.97
N THR A 794 -22.47 15.65 13.74
CA THR A 794 -21.65 15.16 12.63
C THR A 794 -20.16 15.38 12.88
N LEU A 795 -19.79 16.56 13.37
CA LEU A 795 -18.41 16.90 13.70
C LEU A 795 -17.85 15.99 14.79
N VAL A 796 -18.60 15.73 15.86
CA VAL A 796 -18.22 14.81 16.94
C VAL A 796 -18.03 13.39 16.40
N ARG A 797 -18.91 12.91 15.52
CA ARG A 797 -18.78 11.58 14.88
C ARG A 797 -17.56 11.48 13.96
N ILE A 798 -17.23 12.54 13.23
CA ILE A 798 -15.98 12.61 12.44
C ILE A 798 -14.76 12.49 13.36
N MET A 799 -14.75 13.20 14.48
CA MET A 799 -13.67 13.13 15.46
C MET A 799 -13.60 11.76 16.15
N ALA A 800 -14.74 11.18 16.54
CA ALA A 800 -14.82 9.84 17.10
C ALA A 800 -14.29 8.78 16.13
N THR A 801 -14.58 8.90 14.83
CA THR A 801 -14.06 8.00 13.78
C THR A 801 -12.53 7.97 13.76
N ARG A 802 -11.85 9.07 14.05
CA ARG A 802 -10.38 9.14 14.12
C ARG A 802 -9.79 8.45 15.34
N CYS A 803 -10.58 8.28 16.39
CA CYS A 803 -10.19 7.54 17.60
C CYS A 803 -10.28 6.03 17.41
N MET A 804 -10.96 5.57 16.33
CA MET A 804 -11.18 4.16 16.04
C MET A 804 -9.94 3.48 15.50
N MET A 805 -9.87 2.18 15.74
CA MET A 805 -8.91 1.30 15.06
C MET A 805 -9.35 1.07 13.61
N SER A 806 -8.42 0.70 12.73
CA SER A 806 -8.78 0.27 11.38
C SER A 806 -9.24 -1.17 11.38
N ALA A 807 -10.30 -1.47 10.62
CA ALA A 807 -10.70 -2.86 10.40
C ALA A 807 -9.66 -3.58 9.51
N GLU A 808 -9.40 -4.86 9.80
CA GLU A 808 -8.37 -5.65 9.14
C GLU A 808 -8.84 -7.06 8.76
N TYR A 809 -8.31 -7.59 7.66
CA TYR A 809 -8.46 -8.99 7.30
C TYR A 809 -7.46 -9.84 8.07
N PHE A 810 -7.89 -11.02 8.49
CA PHE A 810 -7.07 -11.97 9.22
C PHE A 810 -7.46 -13.42 8.91
N CYS A 811 -6.55 -14.34 9.18
CA CYS A 811 -6.83 -15.77 9.13
C CYS A 811 -7.32 -16.25 10.52
N SER A 812 -8.47 -16.89 10.58
CA SER A 812 -9.14 -17.30 11.83
C SER A 812 -8.23 -18.04 12.81
N GLY A 813 -7.34 -18.89 12.33
CA GLY A 813 -6.40 -19.60 13.20
C GLY A 813 -5.29 -18.74 13.81
N THR A 814 -5.22 -17.43 13.54
CA THR A 814 -4.21 -16.51 14.10
C THR A 814 -4.67 -15.76 15.34
N GLN A 815 -5.98 -15.74 15.61
CA GLN A 815 -6.61 -15.02 16.71
C GLN A 815 -7.49 -15.94 17.55
N ALA A 816 -7.83 -15.55 18.75
CA ALA A 816 -8.85 -16.19 19.55
C ALA A 816 -10.26 -15.71 19.13
N TYR A 817 -11.28 -16.55 19.32
CA TYR A 817 -12.66 -16.25 18.86
C TYR A 817 -13.21 -14.89 19.37
N PRO A 818 -13.01 -14.47 20.64
CA PRO A 818 -13.47 -13.17 21.10
C PRO A 818 -12.88 -11.98 20.32
N GLU A 819 -11.70 -12.18 19.70
CA GLU A 819 -11.01 -11.17 18.90
C GLU A 819 -11.54 -11.04 17.45
N PHE A 820 -12.51 -11.88 17.05
CA PHE A 820 -13.10 -11.85 15.71
C PHE A 820 -14.08 -10.69 15.54
N ARG A 821 -14.55 -10.14 16.64
CA ARG A 821 -15.63 -9.15 16.67
C ARG A 821 -15.32 -7.93 15.79
N HIS A 822 -16.33 -7.52 15.06
CA HIS A 822 -16.30 -6.24 14.32
C HIS A 822 -16.99 -5.16 15.15
N TYR A 823 -16.21 -4.41 15.94
CA TYR A 823 -16.68 -3.44 16.92
C TYR A 823 -17.69 -2.44 16.34
N GLY A 824 -17.38 -1.80 15.19
CA GLY A 824 -18.26 -0.79 14.58
C GLY A 824 -19.60 -1.34 14.05
N LEU A 825 -19.65 -2.62 13.67
CA LEU A 825 -20.87 -3.26 13.17
C LEU A 825 -21.64 -4.01 14.26
N ALA A 826 -21.10 -4.10 15.46
CA ALA A 826 -21.60 -4.94 16.56
C ALA A 826 -21.79 -6.43 16.15
N SER A 827 -20.99 -6.93 15.22
CA SER A 827 -21.04 -8.31 14.71
C SER A 827 -19.94 -9.15 15.34
N GLU A 828 -20.26 -10.36 15.79
CA GLU A 828 -19.29 -11.26 16.40
C GLU A 828 -18.34 -11.88 15.39
N ILE A 829 -18.82 -12.09 14.17
CA ILE A 829 -18.02 -12.62 13.06
C ILE A 829 -18.41 -11.91 11.78
N TYR A 830 -17.42 -11.60 10.95
CA TYR A 830 -17.63 -10.86 9.70
C TYR A 830 -16.57 -11.19 8.66
N THR A 831 -16.93 -11.16 7.41
CA THR A 831 -16.02 -11.22 6.27
C THR A 831 -16.53 -10.31 5.16
N HIS A 832 -15.78 -10.21 4.06
CA HIS A 832 -16.27 -9.64 2.81
C HIS A 832 -16.47 -10.74 1.78
N PHE A 833 -17.65 -10.74 1.16
CA PHE A 833 -18.08 -11.72 0.16
C PHE A 833 -18.74 -11.04 -1.05
N THR A 834 -19.28 -9.84 -0.85
CA THR A 834 -20.25 -9.18 -1.73
C THR A 834 -19.65 -8.34 -2.86
N SER A 835 -18.30 -8.27 -3.00
CA SER A 835 -17.68 -7.47 -4.07
C SER A 835 -16.40 -8.11 -4.63
N PRO A 836 -16.47 -9.31 -5.23
CA PRO A 836 -15.31 -10.05 -5.71
C PRO A 836 -14.65 -9.47 -6.97
N ILE A 837 -15.34 -8.61 -7.72
CA ILE A 837 -14.77 -7.91 -8.87
C ILE A 837 -13.66 -6.96 -8.42
N ARG A 838 -13.84 -6.32 -7.26
CA ARG A 838 -12.99 -5.23 -6.79
C ARG A 838 -12.23 -5.50 -5.48
N ARG A 839 -12.45 -6.64 -4.82
CA ARG A 839 -11.72 -7.01 -3.59
C ARG A 839 -11.25 -8.47 -3.64
N TYR A 840 -9.96 -8.68 -3.51
CA TYR A 840 -9.39 -10.04 -3.52
C TYR A 840 -9.83 -10.89 -2.32
N ALA A 841 -10.10 -10.27 -1.18
CA ALA A 841 -10.63 -10.97 0.00
C ALA A 841 -11.94 -11.70 -0.30
N ASP A 842 -12.84 -11.05 -1.04
CA ASP A 842 -14.13 -11.60 -1.45
C ASP A 842 -13.94 -12.81 -2.37
N LEU A 843 -13.00 -12.75 -3.30
CA LEU A 843 -12.66 -13.88 -4.17
C LEU A 843 -12.17 -15.09 -3.37
N VAL A 844 -11.36 -14.87 -2.32
CA VAL A 844 -10.94 -15.94 -1.39
C VAL A 844 -12.14 -16.49 -0.61
N ALA A 845 -13.03 -15.61 -0.12
CA ALA A 845 -14.25 -16.03 0.57
C ALA A 845 -15.18 -16.85 -0.34
N HIS A 846 -15.32 -16.50 -1.62
CA HIS A 846 -16.04 -17.28 -2.63
C HIS A 846 -15.48 -18.70 -2.76
N ARG A 847 -14.16 -18.85 -2.83
CA ARG A 847 -13.50 -20.16 -2.90
C ARG A 847 -13.71 -20.98 -1.64
N GLN A 848 -13.68 -20.34 -0.47
CA GLN A 848 -13.94 -20.99 0.80
C GLN A 848 -15.40 -21.40 0.94
N LEU A 849 -16.33 -20.55 0.52
CA LEU A 849 -17.76 -20.89 0.53
C LEU A 849 -18.08 -22.01 -0.46
N ALA A 850 -17.51 -21.99 -1.67
CA ALA A 850 -17.68 -23.05 -2.66
C ALA A 850 -17.23 -24.41 -2.10
N ALA A 851 -16.11 -24.43 -1.36
CA ALA A 851 -15.65 -25.64 -0.69
C ALA A 851 -16.51 -26.04 0.52
N ALA A 852 -17.07 -25.06 1.25
CA ALA A 852 -17.95 -25.32 2.40
C ALA A 852 -19.34 -25.85 2.02
N ILE A 853 -19.73 -25.74 0.75
CA ILE A 853 -20.96 -26.32 0.18
C ILE A 853 -20.67 -27.50 -0.77
N ASP A 854 -19.47 -28.05 -0.71
CA ASP A 854 -19.02 -29.18 -1.54
C ASP A 854 -19.12 -28.98 -3.06
N TYR A 855 -19.07 -27.72 -3.52
CA TYR A 855 -19.10 -27.39 -4.95
C TYR A 855 -17.72 -27.63 -5.63
N GLU A 856 -16.66 -27.17 -5.01
CA GLU A 856 -15.26 -27.34 -5.45
C GLU A 856 -14.33 -27.60 -4.26
N PRO A 857 -13.26 -28.38 -4.43
CA PRO A 857 -12.30 -28.61 -3.36
C PRO A 857 -11.50 -27.32 -3.08
N LEU A 858 -11.22 -27.04 -1.80
CA LEU A 858 -10.45 -25.88 -1.40
C LEU A 858 -9.01 -25.96 -1.94
N ALA A 859 -8.53 -24.92 -2.60
CA ALA A 859 -7.19 -24.82 -3.15
C ALA A 859 -6.11 -24.90 -2.05
N ALA A 860 -4.97 -25.53 -2.37
CA ALA A 860 -3.85 -25.70 -1.43
C ALA A 860 -3.27 -24.37 -0.92
N SER A 861 -3.30 -23.30 -1.72
CA SER A 861 -2.88 -21.96 -1.32
C SER A 861 -3.72 -21.39 -0.17
N VAL A 862 -5.02 -21.67 -0.13
CA VAL A 862 -5.97 -21.18 0.88
C VAL A 862 -6.00 -22.09 2.12
N ARG A 863 -5.65 -23.37 1.99
CA ARG A 863 -5.55 -24.31 3.12
C ARG A 863 -4.38 -23.99 4.06
N SER A 864 -3.36 -23.29 3.57
CA SER A 864 -2.16 -22.99 4.36
C SER A 864 -2.34 -21.71 5.18
N LYS A 865 -2.43 -21.85 6.51
CA LYS A 865 -2.49 -20.71 7.45
C LYS A 865 -1.44 -19.62 7.17
N GLY A 866 -0.19 -20.01 6.96
CA GLY A 866 0.90 -19.04 6.74
C GLY A 866 0.80 -18.31 5.40
N LYS A 867 0.31 -18.99 4.33
CA LYS A 867 0.06 -18.35 3.04
C LYS A 867 -1.11 -17.38 3.13
N LEU A 868 -2.20 -17.79 3.75
CA LEU A 868 -3.40 -16.96 3.94
C LEU A 868 -3.10 -15.73 4.80
N GLU A 869 -2.31 -15.89 5.86
CA GLU A 869 -1.83 -14.76 6.68
C GLU A 869 -1.01 -13.76 5.84
N GLY A 870 -0.15 -14.24 4.95
CA GLY A 870 0.58 -13.40 4.01
C GLY A 870 -0.34 -12.63 3.06
N VAL A 871 -1.38 -13.28 2.55
CA VAL A 871 -2.42 -12.65 1.72
C VAL A 871 -3.17 -11.57 2.51
N CYS A 872 -3.62 -11.87 3.73
CA CYS A 872 -4.30 -10.89 4.59
C CYS A 872 -3.44 -9.64 4.85
N LYS A 873 -2.15 -9.81 5.14
CA LYS A 873 -1.21 -8.70 5.34
C LYS A 873 -1.09 -7.81 4.10
N ASN A 874 -0.97 -8.42 2.91
CA ASN A 874 -0.93 -7.66 1.65
C ASN A 874 -2.24 -6.90 1.42
N ILE A 875 -3.38 -7.55 1.52
CA ILE A 875 -4.70 -6.92 1.29
C ILE A 875 -4.92 -5.74 2.25
N ASN A 876 -4.56 -5.88 3.53
CA ASN A 876 -4.68 -4.80 4.51
C ASN A 876 -3.86 -3.56 4.11
N VAL A 877 -2.64 -3.76 3.60
CA VAL A 877 -1.80 -2.66 3.09
C VAL A 877 -2.44 -2.04 1.86
N ARG A 878 -2.84 -2.86 0.87
CA ARG A 878 -3.44 -2.39 -0.39
C ARG A 878 -4.75 -1.63 -0.16
N HIS A 879 -5.59 -2.13 0.73
CA HIS A 879 -6.85 -1.47 1.08
C HIS A 879 -6.64 -0.09 1.72
N ARG A 880 -5.68 0.01 2.67
CA ARG A 880 -5.31 1.28 3.28
C ARG A 880 -4.76 2.27 2.26
N ASN A 881 -3.86 1.81 1.40
CA ASN A 881 -3.26 2.63 0.36
C ASN A 881 -4.31 3.12 -0.65
N ALA A 882 -5.25 2.26 -1.04
CA ALA A 882 -6.35 2.63 -1.92
C ALA A 882 -7.25 3.72 -1.33
N GLN A 883 -7.60 3.60 -0.04
CA GLN A 883 -8.37 4.64 0.66
C GLN A 883 -7.63 5.98 0.73
N GLN A 884 -6.33 5.94 1.02
CA GLN A 884 -5.52 7.15 1.07
C GLN A 884 -5.36 7.80 -0.30
N ALA A 885 -5.14 7.00 -1.35
CA ALA A 885 -5.07 7.47 -2.73
C ALA A 885 -6.39 8.13 -3.17
N GLY A 886 -7.53 7.51 -2.84
CA GLY A 886 -8.86 8.08 -3.12
C GLY A 886 -9.07 9.42 -2.45
N ARG A 887 -8.74 9.54 -1.15
CA ARG A 887 -8.83 10.81 -0.41
C ARG A 887 -7.94 11.90 -1.00
N ALA A 888 -6.68 11.56 -1.30
CA ALA A 888 -5.75 12.50 -1.90
C ALA A 888 -6.18 12.94 -3.32
N SER A 889 -6.82 12.05 -4.08
CA SER A 889 -7.42 12.38 -5.37
C SER A 889 -8.56 13.40 -5.20
N ILE A 890 -9.46 13.18 -4.24
CA ILE A 890 -10.53 14.14 -3.93
C ILE A 890 -9.94 15.50 -3.56
N GLU A 891 -8.97 15.54 -2.64
CA GLU A 891 -8.30 16.79 -2.23
C GLU A 891 -7.68 17.52 -3.43
N TYR A 892 -7.00 16.79 -4.33
CA TYR A 892 -6.41 17.36 -5.54
C TYR A 892 -7.46 17.98 -6.45
N TYR A 893 -8.55 17.25 -6.74
CA TYR A 893 -9.62 17.73 -7.64
C TYR A 893 -10.47 18.84 -7.04
N VAL A 894 -10.67 18.86 -5.72
CA VAL A 894 -11.26 20.00 -5.01
C VAL A 894 -10.38 21.24 -5.18
N GLY A 895 -9.05 21.10 -5.06
CA GLY A 895 -8.10 22.18 -5.36
C GLY A 895 -8.22 22.68 -6.80
N GLN A 896 -8.32 21.77 -7.78
CA GLN A 896 -8.50 22.15 -9.18
C GLN A 896 -9.83 22.86 -9.43
N ALA A 897 -10.93 22.43 -8.81
CA ALA A 897 -12.25 23.08 -8.92
C ALA A 897 -12.25 24.52 -8.36
N LEU A 898 -11.40 24.77 -7.37
CA LEU A 898 -11.25 26.09 -6.73
C LEU A 898 -10.15 26.95 -7.38
N LYS A 899 -9.47 26.44 -8.41
CA LYS A 899 -8.38 27.15 -9.07
C LYS A 899 -8.85 28.49 -9.63
N GLY A 900 -8.22 29.58 -9.15
CA GLY A 900 -8.58 30.95 -9.55
C GLY A 900 -9.89 31.46 -8.97
N ARG A 901 -10.54 30.72 -8.09
CA ARG A 901 -11.76 31.12 -7.37
C ARG A 901 -11.44 31.41 -5.92
N ILE A 902 -12.10 32.41 -5.37
CA ILE A 902 -12.09 32.74 -3.95
C ILE A 902 -13.52 32.55 -3.45
N VAL A 903 -13.70 31.69 -2.46
CA VAL A 903 -15.03 31.36 -1.91
C VAL A 903 -15.00 31.54 -0.40
N GLU A 904 -16.02 32.16 0.16
CA GLU A 904 -16.19 32.27 1.61
C GLU A 904 -17.22 31.22 2.07
N GLU A 905 -16.80 30.43 3.08
CA GLU A 905 -17.59 29.33 3.59
C GLU A 905 -17.50 29.24 5.11
N GLU A 906 -18.54 28.69 5.70
CA GLU A 906 -18.56 28.36 7.11
C GLU A 906 -17.69 27.13 7.39
N GLY A 907 -16.91 27.21 8.46
CA GLY A 907 -16.07 26.11 8.94
C GLY A 907 -16.16 25.92 10.43
N PHE A 908 -15.71 24.79 10.92
CA PHE A 908 -15.70 24.42 12.32
C PHE A 908 -14.27 24.14 12.81
N VAL A 909 -13.92 24.69 13.95
CA VAL A 909 -12.61 24.48 14.57
C VAL A 909 -12.54 23.08 15.17
N MET A 910 -11.68 22.27 14.63
CA MET A 910 -11.49 20.87 15.08
C MET A 910 -10.31 20.69 16.02
N LYS A 911 -9.31 21.55 15.95
CA LYS A 911 -8.12 21.49 16.80
C LYS A 911 -7.53 22.87 16.96
N VAL A 912 -7.06 23.17 18.16
CA VAL A 912 -6.43 24.46 18.50
C VAL A 912 -5.00 24.19 18.97
N PHE A 913 -4.07 24.99 18.50
CA PHE A 913 -2.65 24.99 18.87
C PHE A 913 -2.26 26.37 19.41
N SER A 914 -1.10 26.49 20.02
CA SER A 914 -0.60 27.77 20.53
C SER A 914 -0.22 28.76 19.41
N ASN A 915 -0.01 28.33 18.19
CA ASN A 915 0.35 29.16 17.04
C ASN A 915 -0.55 28.96 15.81
N GLY A 916 -1.78 28.46 16.02
CA GLY A 916 -2.75 28.28 14.94
C GLY A 916 -3.87 27.31 15.30
N PHE A 917 -4.71 27.00 14.35
CA PHE A 917 -5.85 26.10 14.52
C PHE A 917 -6.23 25.42 13.21
N VAL A 918 -6.94 24.28 13.32
CA VAL A 918 -7.43 23.51 12.16
C VAL A 918 -8.92 23.72 12.02
N VAL A 919 -9.35 24.09 10.83
CA VAL A 919 -10.76 24.29 10.46
C VAL A 919 -11.20 23.19 9.50
N PHE A 920 -12.34 22.60 9.77
CA PHE A 920 -13.05 21.71 8.86
C PHE A 920 -14.13 22.48 8.10
N VAL A 921 -14.15 22.36 6.79
CA VAL A 921 -15.12 23.02 5.91
C VAL A 921 -16.06 21.97 5.33
N PRO A 922 -17.30 21.85 5.84
CA PRO A 922 -18.22 20.77 5.48
C PRO A 922 -18.54 20.69 4.00
N ARG A 923 -18.73 21.84 3.33
CA ARG A 923 -19.08 21.89 1.90
C ARG A 923 -18.09 21.16 1.02
N PHE A 924 -16.80 21.25 1.33
CA PHE A 924 -15.73 20.67 0.55
C PHE A 924 -15.17 19.39 1.19
N GLY A 925 -15.57 19.07 2.41
CA GLY A 925 -15.06 17.90 3.15
C GLY A 925 -13.56 17.98 3.47
N ILE A 926 -12.99 19.18 3.55
CA ILE A 926 -11.56 19.42 3.71
C ILE A 926 -11.23 20.01 5.07
N GLU A 927 -9.99 19.78 5.48
CA GLU A 927 -9.38 20.42 6.65
C GLU A 927 -8.28 21.36 6.19
N SER A 928 -8.28 22.54 6.75
CA SER A 928 -7.24 23.52 6.49
C SER A 928 -6.64 24.04 7.79
N LEU A 929 -5.34 24.21 7.78
CA LEU A 929 -4.55 24.74 8.87
C LEU A 929 -4.41 26.24 8.69
N ILE A 930 -4.83 27.03 9.69
CA ILE A 930 -4.66 28.48 9.76
C ILE A 930 -3.64 28.77 10.86
N ARG A 931 -2.52 29.42 10.49
CA ARG A 931 -1.45 29.79 11.42
C ARG A 931 -1.61 31.25 11.84
N LEU A 932 -1.02 31.62 12.97
CA LEU A 932 -1.03 33.03 13.43
C LEU A 932 -0.42 33.98 12.41
N ARG A 933 0.69 33.60 11.77
CA ARG A 933 1.33 34.38 10.68
C ARG A 933 0.44 34.57 9.45
N ASP A 934 -0.58 33.72 9.26
CA ASP A 934 -1.55 33.85 8.16
C ASP A 934 -2.69 34.82 8.51
N LEU A 935 -2.80 35.26 9.78
CA LEU A 935 -3.86 36.18 10.26
C LEU A 935 -3.51 37.64 10.01
N ALA A 936 -2.28 38.05 10.25
CA ALA A 936 -1.80 39.41 10.06
C ALA A 936 -0.28 39.52 10.05
N GLU A 937 0.25 40.59 9.43
CA GLU A 937 1.64 41.02 9.50
C GLU A 937 1.75 42.37 10.23
N PRO A 938 2.55 42.47 11.31
CA PRO A 938 3.32 41.36 11.95
C PRO A 938 2.43 40.32 12.60
N GLU A 939 2.98 39.12 12.83
CA GLU A 939 2.29 38.03 13.49
C GLU A 939 1.74 38.46 14.85
N PRO A 940 0.43 38.23 15.14
CA PRO A 940 -0.17 38.67 16.38
C PRO A 940 0.38 37.89 17.59
N GLU A 941 0.51 38.53 18.73
CA GLU A 941 0.79 37.85 19.98
C GLU A 941 -0.37 36.89 20.32
N SER A 942 -0.07 35.72 20.82
CA SER A 942 -1.08 34.72 21.18
C SER A 942 -1.04 34.36 22.65
N ASP A 943 -2.22 34.20 23.21
CA ASP A 943 -2.48 33.60 24.52
C ASP A 943 -3.26 32.28 24.27
N PHE A 944 -2.67 31.14 24.64
CA PHE A 944 -3.26 29.84 24.42
C PHE A 944 -3.62 29.17 25.73
N ASP A 945 -4.92 29.02 25.94
CA ASP A 945 -5.48 28.27 27.07
C ASP A 945 -5.67 26.79 26.65
N ALA A 946 -4.70 25.95 27.03
CA ALA A 946 -4.70 24.53 26.70
C ALA A 946 -5.80 23.76 27.45
N GLU A 947 -6.23 24.20 28.63
CA GLU A 947 -7.26 23.54 29.43
C GLU A 947 -8.66 23.76 28.84
N ASN A 948 -8.91 24.98 28.36
CA ASN A 948 -10.19 25.36 27.76
C ASN A 948 -10.19 25.30 26.21
N TYR A 949 -9.11 24.89 25.59
CA TYR A 949 -8.97 24.80 24.11
C TYR A 949 -9.31 26.13 23.42
N VAL A 950 -8.76 27.24 23.91
CA VAL A 950 -8.98 28.60 23.39
C VAL A 950 -7.67 29.23 22.98
N LEU A 951 -7.65 29.81 21.79
CA LEU A 951 -6.58 30.64 21.29
C LEU A 951 -7.11 32.10 21.21
N GLN A 952 -6.48 32.99 21.89
CA GLN A 952 -6.78 34.43 21.83
C GLN A 952 -5.55 35.16 21.28
N THR A 953 -5.76 36.02 20.30
CA THR A 953 -4.70 36.86 19.75
C THR A 953 -4.84 38.32 20.21
N LYS A 954 -3.71 39.02 20.26
CA LYS A 954 -3.63 40.44 20.63
C LYS A 954 -2.72 41.17 19.64
N GLY A 955 -2.88 42.49 19.53
CA GLY A 955 -2.02 43.33 18.69
C GLY A 955 -2.58 43.56 17.30
N SER A 956 -1.89 43.06 16.26
CA SER A 956 -2.23 43.35 14.85
C SER A 956 -3.61 42.88 14.42
N ARG A 957 -4.10 41.80 15.01
CA ARG A 957 -5.47 41.27 14.82
C ARG A 957 -5.92 40.56 16.10
N GLU A 958 -6.99 41.05 16.69
CA GLU A 958 -7.59 40.45 17.88
C GLU A 958 -8.71 39.49 17.45
N VAL A 959 -8.54 38.22 17.74
CA VAL A 959 -9.55 37.17 17.54
C VAL A 959 -9.50 36.17 18.69
N ARG A 960 -10.65 35.61 19.01
CA ARG A 960 -10.79 34.52 19.95
C ARG A 960 -11.34 33.30 19.22
N VAL A 961 -10.54 32.26 19.11
CA VAL A 961 -10.92 31.01 18.46
C VAL A 961 -10.99 29.91 19.52
N GLU A 962 -12.06 29.13 19.48
CA GLU A 962 -12.24 28.01 20.41
C GLU A 962 -12.62 26.72 19.67
N LEU A 963 -12.35 25.61 20.32
CA LEU A 963 -12.69 24.28 19.79
C LEU A 963 -14.21 24.17 19.62
N PHE A 964 -14.65 23.54 18.51
CA PHE A 964 -16.03 23.44 18.06
C PHE A 964 -16.68 24.79 17.67
N GLY A 965 -15.93 25.89 17.76
CA GLY A 965 -16.39 27.20 17.32
C GLY A 965 -16.60 27.28 15.83
N LYS A 966 -17.57 28.10 15.42
CA LYS A 966 -17.90 28.35 14.03
C LYS A 966 -17.12 29.57 13.52
N VAL A 967 -16.54 29.46 12.35
CA VAL A 967 -15.74 30.50 11.71
C VAL A 967 -16.13 30.67 10.26
N LEU A 968 -16.03 31.90 9.75
CA LEU A 968 -16.09 32.20 8.34
C LEU A 968 -14.68 32.19 7.78
N VAL A 969 -14.43 31.37 6.78
CA VAL A 969 -13.12 31.25 6.14
C VAL A 969 -13.20 31.55 4.67
N ARG A 970 -12.19 32.25 4.17
CA ARG A 970 -11.95 32.48 2.75
C ARG A 970 -11.05 31.39 2.23
N ILE A 971 -11.54 30.65 1.25
CA ILE A 971 -10.84 29.49 0.68
C ILE A 971 -10.30 29.88 -0.69
N SER A 972 -9.01 29.63 -0.88
CA SER A 972 -8.31 29.86 -2.13
C SER A 972 -7.36 28.69 -2.44
N ASP A 973 -7.04 28.51 -3.71
CA ASP A 973 -6.04 27.56 -4.15
C ASP A 973 -4.66 28.24 -4.19
N VAL A 974 -3.71 27.77 -3.40
CA VAL A 974 -2.34 28.36 -3.28
C VAL A 974 -1.31 27.28 -3.59
N LYS A 975 -0.25 27.66 -4.26
CA LYS A 975 0.92 26.80 -4.42
C LYS A 975 1.74 26.84 -3.13
N GLU A 976 1.92 25.69 -2.52
CA GLU A 976 2.77 25.53 -1.34
C GLU A 976 4.23 25.40 -1.77
N GLU A 977 5.05 26.37 -1.42
CA GLU A 977 6.47 26.39 -1.81
C GLU A 977 7.24 25.18 -1.29
N SER A 978 6.91 24.69 -0.09
CA SER A 978 7.59 23.57 0.58
C SER A 978 7.40 22.22 -0.09
N THR A 979 6.30 21.99 -0.81
CA THR A 979 6.01 20.70 -1.48
C THR A 979 5.81 20.83 -2.98
N GLY A 980 5.78 22.07 -3.50
CA GLY A 980 5.41 22.37 -4.88
C GLY A 980 4.00 21.88 -5.27
N LYS A 981 3.18 21.55 -4.28
CA LYS A 981 1.82 21.06 -4.45
C LYS A 981 0.84 22.21 -4.32
N ARG A 982 -0.16 22.27 -5.19
CA ARG A 982 -1.29 23.14 -4.93
C ARG A 982 -2.10 22.61 -3.75
N LYS A 983 -2.41 23.49 -2.85
CA LYS A 983 -3.15 23.21 -1.63
C LYS A 983 -4.25 24.22 -1.44
N ILE A 984 -5.36 23.74 -0.93
CA ILE A 984 -6.44 24.60 -0.50
C ILE A 984 -5.99 25.30 0.77
N LYS A 985 -5.92 26.63 0.73
CA LYS A 985 -5.63 27.49 1.87
C LYS A 985 -6.93 28.12 2.35
N ALA A 986 -7.22 27.99 3.63
CA ALA A 986 -8.26 28.77 4.29
C ALA A 986 -7.61 29.92 5.05
N GLU A 987 -8.19 31.11 4.90
CA GLU A 987 -7.85 32.31 5.67
C GLU A 987 -9.04 32.69 6.53
N LEU A 988 -8.81 33.01 7.80
CA LEU A 988 -9.88 33.43 8.69
C LEU A 988 -10.43 34.79 8.23
N VAL A 989 -11.72 34.85 7.94
CA VAL A 989 -12.44 36.10 7.68
C VAL A 989 -12.97 36.64 9.00
N ASP A 990 -13.77 35.82 9.70
CA ASP A 990 -14.39 36.24 10.97
C ASP A 990 -14.70 35.01 11.85
N VAL A 991 -14.91 35.27 13.13
CA VAL A 991 -15.39 34.28 14.10
C VAL A 991 -16.89 34.50 14.31
N ILE A 992 -17.68 33.48 13.95
CA ILE A 992 -19.15 33.56 14.08
C ILE A 992 -19.54 33.33 15.54
N LYS A 993 -19.98 34.37 16.21
CA LYS A 993 -20.46 34.26 17.61
C LYS A 993 -21.78 33.51 17.65
N GLY A 994 -21.92 32.56 18.56
CA GLY A 994 -23.20 31.92 18.86
C GLY A 994 -24.21 32.94 19.41
N LYS A 995 -25.51 32.67 19.22
CA LYS A 995 -26.63 33.58 19.61
C LYS A 995 -26.70 33.94 21.09
N GLY A 996 -25.75 33.55 21.93
CA GLY A 996 -25.73 33.79 23.38
C GLY A 996 -24.58 34.67 23.91
N GLU A 997 -23.62 35.07 23.10
CA GLU A 997 -22.49 35.90 23.54
C GLU A 997 -22.67 37.35 23.01
N LYS A 998 -23.08 38.22 23.93
CA LYS A 998 -23.09 39.69 23.71
C LYS A 998 -21.69 40.25 23.92
#